data_1f5d8ec170970f167adc0ebfbb94e276
#
_entry.id   1f5d8ec170970f167adc0ebfbb94e276
#
_cell.length_a   1.000
_cell.length_b   1.000
_cell.length_c   1.000
_cell.angle_alpha   90.00
_cell.angle_beta   90.00
_cell.angle_gamma   90.00
#
_symmetry.space_group_name_H-M   'P 1'
#
loop_
_entity.id
_entity.type
_entity.pdbx_description
1 polymer ?
#
loop_
_entity_poly.entity_id
_entity_poly.type
_entity_poly.pdbx_seq_one_letter_code
_entity_poly.pdbx_strand_id
1 'polypeptide(L)'
;MYIYIIVALIFFVYGAFSTIFHSTDMVGNIGRSYGEANLNLFGYLAYIDLLIILYPLYKLYHNRDLSQKVDFYVGWIIFFISLILLESLVLEFRAIGSVGITLKLFLLPYIGKAGLWLLWLLTFMVSLVLILDDIPDLSSARRYAFLAKEFIVKKVKEFISKFENPFFDKQSTEVMTTMVLKNKFTHTNEEEKPKSNSHIIAHERLKKITHKKSVPKKKIPKKKIDTPIVKAEKTKSKAKVNLVEELEENRELLNQMEKGKIDKPQNFNLPKLDFLKKPPKSSRKINEAEIDRKIYGLLDKLKQFKIEGDVYRTYSGPLVTTFEFRPAPNVKVSKIMGLQDDLAMALSAETIRIQAPIPGRDVVGIEIPNDSFDIIYLRDILESDIFTSSKSPLTIALGKDIVGNPFVTDLKKLPHLLIAGTTGSGKSVGINAMILSLLYRNDPDNLKLMLIDPKMLEFSIYNDIPHLLTPVITDANKAIVALANMVAEMERRYKLMAGNKTKNIEGYNQKVKNSSIETMPYIVVIIDELADLMMTGGKDVEYSIARLAQMARASGIHLIIATQRPSVDVVTGLIKANLPSRLSYRVGQRIDSKVILDALGADSLLGRGDALFTPPATNGLVRLHAPWNSEDEIEKIVEFLKAQREPFYDEKYLLSDDTNSSGSGGVVGELDELYNQAKEVILTDQKTSISYLQRKLQIGYNRSANIIEQLQEMGVLSSPNSKGQREILL
;
A
#
# COMPACT_ATOMS: atom_id res chain seq x y z
N MET A 1 -17.60 19.67 -24.77
CA MET A 1 -18.13 18.51 -24.01
C MET A 1 -19.66 18.43 -24.05
N TYR A 2 -20.43 19.44 -23.58
CA TYR A 2 -21.90 19.40 -23.57
C TYR A 2 -22.54 19.13 -24.95
N ILE A 3 -22.00 19.75 -25.99
CA ILE A 3 -22.50 19.55 -27.38
C ILE A 3 -22.34 18.09 -27.80
N TYR A 4 -21.23 17.45 -27.48
CA TYR A 4 -20.98 16.04 -27.81
C TYR A 4 -21.93 15.10 -27.05
N ILE A 5 -22.23 15.41 -25.77
CA ILE A 5 -23.18 14.63 -24.96
C ILE A 5 -24.59 14.76 -25.53
N ILE A 6 -25.02 15.97 -25.93
CA ILE A 6 -26.34 16.19 -26.54
C ILE A 6 -26.46 15.47 -27.89
N VAL A 7 -25.43 15.57 -28.75
CA VAL A 7 -25.41 14.86 -30.04
C VAL A 7 -25.46 13.34 -29.82
N ALA A 8 -24.66 12.81 -28.90
CA ALA A 8 -24.69 11.40 -28.53
C ALA A 8 -26.08 10.98 -28.02
N LEU A 9 -26.70 11.79 -27.15
CA LEU A 9 -28.04 11.52 -26.62
C LEU A 9 -29.09 11.44 -27.73
N ILE A 10 -29.08 12.38 -28.69
CA ILE A 10 -29.98 12.39 -29.83
C ILE A 10 -29.77 11.13 -30.67
N PHE A 11 -28.55 10.75 -30.95
CA PHE A 11 -28.19 9.55 -31.71
C PHE A 11 -28.69 8.27 -31.02
N PHE A 12 -28.50 8.19 -29.71
CA PHE A 12 -28.95 7.05 -28.90
C PHE A 12 -30.46 6.97 -28.82
N VAL A 13 -31.20 8.09 -28.65
CA VAL A 13 -32.66 8.12 -28.65
C VAL A 13 -33.20 7.66 -29.99
N TYR A 14 -32.61 8.13 -31.11
CA TYR A 14 -32.98 7.69 -32.44
C TYR A 14 -32.70 6.20 -32.67
N GLY A 15 -31.54 5.70 -32.17
CA GLY A 15 -31.20 4.27 -32.24
C GLY A 15 -32.17 3.39 -31.47
N ALA A 16 -32.56 3.78 -30.23
CA ALA A 16 -33.56 3.07 -29.44
C ALA A 16 -34.90 3.03 -30.13
N PHE A 17 -35.34 4.18 -30.63
CA PHE A 17 -36.59 4.28 -31.39
C PHE A 17 -36.55 3.39 -32.63
N SER A 18 -35.46 3.40 -33.37
CA SER A 18 -35.24 2.56 -34.56
C SER A 18 -35.25 1.06 -34.22
N THR A 19 -34.68 0.65 -33.09
CA THR A 19 -34.67 -0.76 -32.65
C THR A 19 -36.07 -1.22 -32.25
N ILE A 20 -36.84 -0.39 -31.51
CA ILE A 20 -38.20 -0.72 -31.05
C ILE A 20 -39.20 -0.76 -32.20
N PHE A 21 -39.11 0.20 -33.12
CA PHE A 21 -40.08 0.38 -34.22
C PHE A 21 -39.54 -0.06 -35.58
N HIS A 22 -38.53 -0.92 -35.65
CA HIS A 22 -37.87 -1.37 -36.88
C HIS A 22 -38.82 -1.98 -37.89
N SER A 23 -39.92 -2.61 -37.43
CA SER A 23 -40.95 -3.26 -38.29
C SER A 23 -42.06 -2.32 -38.75
N THR A 24 -42.01 -1.03 -38.36
CA THR A 24 -43.05 -0.04 -38.70
C THR A 24 -42.55 0.98 -39.71
N ASP A 25 -43.45 1.67 -40.40
CA ASP A 25 -43.11 2.76 -41.31
C ASP A 25 -42.73 4.07 -40.60
N MET A 26 -42.70 4.09 -39.25
CA MET A 26 -42.33 5.26 -38.45
C MET A 26 -40.83 5.56 -38.50
N VAL A 27 -40.01 4.58 -38.82
CA VAL A 27 -38.56 4.74 -39.01
C VAL A 27 -38.24 4.54 -40.49
N GLY A 28 -37.55 5.50 -41.12
CA GLY A 28 -37.13 5.39 -42.50
C GLY A 28 -36.18 4.20 -42.74
N ASN A 29 -35.77 3.98 -43.98
CA ASN A 29 -34.91 2.84 -44.35
C ASN A 29 -33.62 2.74 -43.52
N ILE A 30 -32.99 3.86 -43.14
CA ILE A 30 -31.80 3.87 -42.28
C ILE A 30 -32.13 3.36 -40.89
N GLY A 31 -33.23 3.82 -40.29
CA GLY A 31 -33.66 3.36 -38.96
C GLY A 31 -34.04 1.88 -38.94
N ARG A 32 -34.74 1.41 -40.00
CA ARG A 32 -35.09 -0.03 -40.14
C ARG A 32 -33.83 -0.89 -40.23
N SER A 33 -32.89 -0.54 -41.11
CA SER A 33 -31.62 -1.28 -41.25
C SER A 33 -30.81 -1.28 -39.96
N TYR A 34 -30.76 -0.15 -39.22
CA TYR A 34 -30.12 -0.07 -37.94
C TYR A 34 -30.78 -0.95 -36.89
N GLY A 35 -32.09 -0.89 -36.76
CA GLY A 35 -32.85 -1.69 -35.80
C GLY A 35 -32.71 -3.20 -36.03
N GLU A 36 -32.79 -3.63 -37.29
CA GLU A 36 -32.58 -5.04 -37.67
C GLU A 36 -31.14 -5.48 -37.41
N ALA A 37 -30.16 -4.67 -37.74
CA ALA A 37 -28.76 -4.96 -37.46
C ALA A 37 -28.49 -5.06 -35.94
N ASN A 38 -29.03 -4.14 -35.14
CA ASN A 38 -28.91 -4.14 -33.70
C ASN A 38 -29.48 -5.40 -33.06
N LEU A 39 -30.72 -5.78 -33.45
CA LEU A 39 -31.35 -7.00 -32.99
C LEU A 39 -30.60 -8.28 -33.41
N ASN A 40 -30.10 -8.32 -34.64
CA ASN A 40 -29.30 -9.44 -35.11
C ASN A 40 -27.98 -9.60 -34.39
N LEU A 41 -27.35 -8.49 -34.01
CA LEU A 41 -26.07 -8.50 -33.27
C LEU A 41 -26.24 -8.83 -31.79
N PHE A 42 -27.18 -8.18 -31.11
CA PHE A 42 -27.31 -8.20 -29.66
C PHE A 42 -28.60 -8.85 -29.13
N GLY A 43 -29.44 -9.41 -29.97
CA GLY A 43 -30.65 -10.12 -29.54
C GLY A 43 -31.60 -9.25 -28.70
N TYR A 44 -32.13 -9.79 -27.60
CA TYR A 44 -32.95 -9.02 -26.66
C TYR A 44 -32.20 -7.92 -25.91
N LEU A 45 -30.87 -8.02 -25.78
CA LEU A 45 -30.06 -6.98 -25.17
C LEU A 45 -30.18 -5.68 -25.98
N ALA A 46 -30.44 -5.74 -27.30
CA ALA A 46 -30.60 -4.57 -28.15
C ALA A 46 -31.77 -3.63 -27.72
N TYR A 47 -32.73 -4.10 -26.93
CA TYR A 47 -33.76 -3.24 -26.34
C TYR A 47 -33.31 -2.50 -25.07
N ILE A 48 -32.23 -2.93 -24.45
CA ILE A 48 -31.73 -2.43 -23.16
C ILE A 48 -30.38 -1.73 -23.33
N ASP A 49 -29.59 -2.02 -24.37
CA ASP A 49 -28.25 -1.51 -24.61
C ASP A 49 -28.19 0.02 -24.53
N LEU A 50 -29.18 0.68 -25.06
CA LEU A 50 -29.28 2.14 -25.07
C LEU A 50 -29.57 2.74 -23.69
N LEU A 51 -30.32 2.04 -22.83
CA LEU A 51 -30.57 2.45 -21.45
C LEU A 51 -29.27 2.31 -20.62
N ILE A 52 -28.45 1.32 -20.92
CA ILE A 52 -27.16 1.08 -20.25
C ILE A 52 -26.19 2.22 -20.54
N ILE A 53 -26.24 2.81 -21.73
CA ILE A 53 -25.38 3.92 -22.14
C ILE A 53 -25.84 5.27 -21.56
N LEU A 54 -27.12 5.44 -21.25
CA LEU A 54 -27.66 6.67 -20.65
C LEU A 54 -27.03 6.98 -19.28
N TYR A 55 -26.80 5.97 -18.46
CA TYR A 55 -26.24 6.18 -17.12
C TYR A 55 -24.78 6.69 -17.15
N PRO A 56 -23.85 6.13 -17.93
CA PRO A 56 -22.51 6.73 -18.11
C PRO A 56 -22.56 8.16 -18.65
N LEU A 57 -23.43 8.44 -19.62
CA LEU A 57 -23.61 9.81 -20.15
C LEU A 57 -24.09 10.78 -19.07
N TYR A 58 -25.04 10.36 -18.22
CA TYR A 58 -25.51 11.14 -17.08
C TYR A 58 -24.39 11.40 -16.06
N LYS A 59 -23.61 10.36 -15.72
CA LYS A 59 -22.47 10.51 -14.80
C LYS A 59 -21.39 11.44 -15.37
N LEU A 60 -21.05 11.33 -16.66
CA LEU A 60 -20.12 12.22 -17.35
C LEU A 60 -20.62 13.67 -17.42
N TYR A 61 -21.94 13.86 -17.51
CA TYR A 61 -22.56 15.18 -17.47
C TYR A 61 -22.38 15.84 -16.09
N HIS A 62 -22.55 15.08 -15.01
CA HIS A 62 -22.55 15.58 -13.64
C HIS A 62 -21.14 15.68 -13.03
N ASN A 63 -20.20 14.82 -13.47
CA ASN A 63 -18.84 14.77 -12.92
C ASN A 63 -17.78 14.77 -14.03
N ARG A 64 -17.16 15.94 -14.26
CA ARG A 64 -16.19 16.15 -15.35
C ARG A 64 -14.89 15.35 -15.18
N ASP A 65 -14.49 15.05 -13.96
CA ASP A 65 -13.23 14.35 -13.67
C ASP A 65 -13.27 12.88 -14.14
N LEU A 66 -14.49 12.30 -14.23
CA LEU A 66 -14.67 10.96 -14.79
C LEU A 66 -14.29 10.86 -16.28
N SER A 67 -14.32 11.96 -17.02
CA SER A 67 -13.97 11.94 -18.45
C SER A 67 -12.48 11.62 -18.71
N GLN A 68 -11.61 11.75 -17.72
CA GLN A 68 -10.19 11.45 -17.80
C GLN A 68 -9.83 10.05 -17.25
N LYS A 69 -10.77 9.37 -16.58
CA LYS A 69 -10.53 8.05 -15.98
C LYS A 69 -10.76 6.95 -17.03
N VAL A 70 -9.68 6.34 -17.49
CA VAL A 70 -9.72 5.20 -18.43
C VAL A 70 -10.48 4.01 -17.83
N ASP A 71 -10.32 3.76 -16.52
CA ASP A 71 -10.96 2.66 -15.81
C ASP A 71 -12.48 2.70 -15.88
N PHE A 72 -13.08 3.89 -15.87
CA PHE A 72 -14.50 4.09 -16.02
C PHE A 72 -15.01 3.56 -17.39
N TYR A 73 -14.33 3.89 -18.49
CA TYR A 73 -14.71 3.44 -19.82
C TYR A 73 -14.49 1.94 -20.01
N VAL A 74 -13.35 1.43 -19.52
CA VAL A 74 -13.04 -0.01 -19.55
C VAL A 74 -14.06 -0.79 -18.73
N GLY A 75 -14.43 -0.27 -17.55
CA GLY A 75 -15.46 -0.87 -16.69
C GLY A 75 -16.81 -1.01 -17.41
N TRP A 76 -17.25 0.01 -18.15
CA TRP A 76 -18.51 -0.05 -18.93
C TRP A 76 -18.43 -1.00 -20.10
N ILE A 77 -17.30 -1.10 -20.80
CA ILE A 77 -17.10 -2.07 -21.89
C ILE A 77 -17.19 -3.50 -21.34
N ILE A 78 -16.50 -3.78 -20.23
CA ILE A 78 -16.52 -5.10 -19.58
C ILE A 78 -17.94 -5.41 -19.07
N PHE A 79 -18.66 -4.41 -18.53
CA PHE A 79 -20.05 -4.57 -18.11
C PHE A 79 -20.96 -4.99 -19.26
N PHE A 80 -20.83 -4.34 -20.42
CA PHE A 80 -21.59 -4.68 -21.61
C PHE A 80 -21.28 -6.10 -22.11
N ILE A 81 -20.00 -6.50 -22.13
CA ILE A 81 -19.56 -7.87 -22.45
C ILE A 81 -20.16 -8.87 -21.45
N SER A 82 -20.22 -8.54 -20.16
CA SER A 82 -20.81 -9.42 -19.14
C SER A 82 -22.31 -9.62 -19.36
N LEU A 83 -23.03 -8.60 -19.83
CA LEU A 83 -24.46 -8.72 -20.17
C LEU A 83 -24.70 -9.61 -21.41
N ILE A 84 -23.83 -9.51 -22.44
CA ILE A 84 -23.88 -10.41 -23.61
C ILE A 84 -23.62 -11.86 -23.16
N LEU A 85 -22.66 -12.09 -22.26
CA LEU A 85 -22.41 -13.40 -21.67
C LEU A 85 -23.63 -13.91 -20.90
N LEU A 86 -24.27 -13.08 -20.08
CA LEU A 86 -25.46 -13.43 -19.32
C LEU A 86 -26.60 -13.82 -20.24
N GLU A 87 -26.86 -13.00 -21.26
CA GLU A 87 -27.87 -13.29 -22.27
C GLU A 87 -27.65 -14.67 -22.90
N SER A 88 -26.39 -14.96 -23.28
CA SER A 88 -26.01 -16.23 -23.90
C SER A 88 -26.15 -17.45 -22.97
N LEU A 89 -26.11 -17.24 -21.66
CA LEU A 89 -26.22 -18.30 -20.64
C LEU A 89 -27.67 -18.57 -20.25
N VAL A 90 -28.51 -17.52 -20.25
CA VAL A 90 -29.91 -17.58 -19.74
C VAL A 90 -30.90 -17.88 -20.84
N LEU A 91 -30.70 -17.38 -22.06
CA LEU A 91 -31.67 -17.48 -23.15
C LEU A 91 -31.35 -18.65 -24.11
N GLU A 92 -32.41 -19.07 -24.84
CA GLU A 92 -32.29 -20.08 -25.90
C GLU A 92 -31.71 -19.48 -27.19
N PHE A 93 -31.11 -20.30 -28.05
CA PHE A 93 -30.38 -19.92 -29.27
C PHE A 93 -31.11 -18.96 -30.21
N ARG A 94 -32.47 -19.00 -30.26
CA ARG A 94 -33.28 -18.14 -31.13
C ARG A 94 -33.44 -16.71 -30.64
N ALA A 95 -33.13 -16.46 -29.37
CA ALA A 95 -33.34 -15.18 -28.72
C ALA A 95 -32.02 -14.41 -28.47
N ILE A 96 -30.88 -15.05 -28.72
CA ILE A 96 -29.56 -14.54 -28.49
C ILE A 96 -29.04 -13.88 -29.77
N GLY A 97 -28.40 -12.71 -29.63
CA GLY A 97 -27.71 -12.05 -30.74
C GLY A 97 -26.50 -12.83 -31.25
N SER A 98 -26.12 -12.61 -32.52
CA SER A 98 -25.00 -13.31 -33.17
C SER A 98 -23.67 -13.17 -32.38
N VAL A 99 -23.43 -12.04 -31.71
CA VAL A 99 -22.25 -11.81 -30.87
C VAL A 99 -22.25 -12.75 -29.66
N GLY A 100 -23.40 -12.87 -28.97
CA GLY A 100 -23.55 -13.77 -27.82
C GLY A 100 -23.42 -15.24 -28.19
N ILE A 101 -23.98 -15.64 -29.33
CA ILE A 101 -23.86 -17.01 -29.87
C ILE A 101 -22.40 -17.33 -30.18
N THR A 102 -21.70 -16.46 -30.90
CA THR A 102 -20.30 -16.66 -31.29
C THR A 102 -19.40 -16.77 -30.05
N LEU A 103 -19.58 -15.88 -29.07
CA LEU A 103 -18.81 -15.89 -27.83
C LEU A 103 -19.06 -17.19 -27.03
N LYS A 104 -20.31 -17.63 -26.93
CA LYS A 104 -20.68 -18.89 -26.27
C LYS A 104 -20.08 -20.10 -26.98
N LEU A 105 -20.18 -20.18 -28.30
CA LEU A 105 -19.65 -21.30 -29.09
C LEU A 105 -18.13 -21.36 -29.05
N PHE A 106 -17.47 -20.21 -29.01
CA PHE A 106 -16.01 -20.12 -28.87
C PHE A 106 -15.54 -20.57 -27.50
N LEU A 107 -16.14 -20.11 -26.41
CA LEU A 107 -15.67 -20.37 -25.05
C LEU A 107 -16.13 -21.73 -24.48
N LEU A 108 -17.30 -22.20 -24.86
CA LEU A 108 -17.92 -23.41 -24.31
C LEU A 108 -17.02 -24.67 -24.41
N PRO A 109 -16.30 -24.94 -25.51
CA PRO A 109 -15.41 -26.09 -25.61
C PRO A 109 -14.23 -26.05 -24.63
N TYR A 110 -13.74 -24.87 -24.27
CA TYR A 110 -12.57 -24.70 -23.43
C TYR A 110 -12.89 -24.72 -21.93
N ILE A 111 -13.96 -24.06 -21.49
CA ILE A 111 -14.25 -23.86 -20.06
C ILE A 111 -15.57 -24.50 -19.60
N GLY A 112 -16.35 -25.07 -20.53
CA GLY A 112 -17.63 -25.70 -20.22
C GLY A 112 -18.71 -24.73 -19.68
N LYS A 113 -19.92 -25.25 -19.41
CA LYS A 113 -21.03 -24.41 -18.91
C LYS A 113 -20.73 -23.79 -17.52
N ALA A 114 -20.13 -24.55 -16.61
CA ALA A 114 -19.80 -24.06 -15.28
C ALA A 114 -18.72 -22.96 -15.34
N GLY A 115 -17.71 -23.13 -16.20
CA GLY A 115 -16.69 -22.12 -16.44
C GLY A 115 -17.26 -20.82 -17.03
N LEU A 116 -18.23 -20.90 -17.93
CA LEU A 116 -18.91 -19.72 -18.47
C LEU A 116 -19.68 -18.93 -17.39
N TRP A 117 -20.35 -19.60 -16.45
CA TRP A 117 -21.01 -18.95 -15.32
C TRP A 117 -20.00 -18.26 -14.39
N LEU A 118 -18.85 -18.91 -14.12
CA LEU A 118 -17.78 -18.31 -13.34
C LEU A 118 -17.15 -17.12 -14.06
N LEU A 119 -16.92 -17.22 -15.36
CA LEU A 119 -16.40 -16.13 -16.19
C LEU A 119 -17.35 -14.93 -16.20
N TRP A 120 -18.67 -15.19 -16.35
CA TRP A 120 -19.67 -14.14 -16.24
C TRP A 120 -19.64 -13.45 -14.88
N LEU A 121 -19.58 -14.21 -13.78
CA LEU A 121 -19.53 -13.64 -12.43
C LEU A 121 -18.27 -12.80 -12.25
N LEU A 122 -17.13 -13.29 -12.74
CA LEU A 122 -15.85 -12.58 -12.67
C LEU A 122 -15.90 -11.26 -13.47
N THR A 123 -16.32 -11.30 -14.73
CA THR A 123 -16.42 -10.10 -15.58
C THR A 123 -17.41 -9.10 -15.04
N PHE A 124 -18.54 -9.55 -14.49
CA PHE A 124 -19.52 -8.70 -13.84
C PHE A 124 -18.95 -8.02 -12.58
N MET A 125 -18.24 -8.76 -11.70
CA MET A 125 -17.62 -8.20 -10.49
C MET A 125 -16.50 -7.23 -10.82
N VAL A 126 -15.65 -7.56 -11.79
CA VAL A 126 -14.59 -6.66 -12.26
C VAL A 126 -15.16 -5.36 -12.81
N SER A 127 -16.22 -5.44 -13.64
CA SER A 127 -16.87 -4.26 -14.19
C SER A 127 -17.46 -3.35 -13.10
N LEU A 128 -18.06 -3.95 -12.07
CA LEU A 128 -18.64 -3.23 -10.95
C LEU A 128 -17.56 -2.47 -10.14
N VAL A 129 -16.42 -3.11 -9.89
CA VAL A 129 -15.27 -2.48 -9.21
C VAL A 129 -14.72 -1.32 -10.02
N LEU A 130 -14.60 -1.45 -11.34
CA LEU A 130 -14.09 -0.39 -12.21
C LEU A 130 -15.06 0.80 -12.40
N ILE A 131 -16.39 0.54 -12.33
CA ILE A 131 -17.41 1.59 -12.48
C ILE A 131 -17.66 2.32 -11.16
N LEU A 132 -17.59 1.62 -10.04
CA LEU A 132 -17.81 2.14 -8.71
C LEU A 132 -16.43 2.41 -8.08
N ASP A 133 -16.05 3.67 -7.97
CA ASP A 133 -14.77 4.09 -7.34
C ASP A 133 -14.64 3.64 -5.86
N ASP A 134 -15.76 3.25 -5.21
CA ASP A 134 -15.81 2.70 -3.87
C ASP A 134 -16.50 1.33 -3.87
N ILE A 135 -15.99 0.38 -3.10
CA ILE A 135 -16.65 -0.90 -2.84
C ILE A 135 -17.95 -0.60 -2.08
N PRO A 136 -19.14 -0.89 -2.66
CA PRO A 136 -20.38 -0.58 -1.97
C PRO A 136 -20.45 -1.32 -0.64
N ASP A 137 -20.78 -0.59 0.43
CA ASP A 137 -21.06 -1.19 1.72
C ASP A 137 -22.19 -2.22 1.56
N LEU A 138 -21.88 -3.49 1.89
CA LEU A 138 -22.79 -4.62 1.68
C LEU A 138 -24.14 -4.45 2.41
N SER A 139 -24.18 -3.61 3.44
CA SER A 139 -25.38 -3.29 4.21
C SER A 139 -26.38 -2.45 3.39
N SER A 140 -25.87 -1.49 2.63
CA SER A 140 -26.65 -0.65 1.72
C SER A 140 -27.13 -1.45 0.51
N ALA A 141 -26.30 -2.31 -0.05
CA ALA A 141 -26.66 -3.18 -1.18
C ALA A 141 -27.81 -4.14 -0.85
N ARG A 142 -27.85 -4.69 0.37
CA ARG A 142 -29.00 -5.51 0.82
C ARG A 142 -30.32 -4.74 0.83
N ARG A 143 -30.30 -3.48 1.26
CA ARG A 143 -31.48 -2.63 1.33
C ARG A 143 -32.02 -2.26 -0.06
N TYR A 144 -31.09 -1.92 -0.98
CA TYR A 144 -31.46 -1.63 -2.39
C TYR A 144 -31.88 -2.88 -3.15
N ALA A 145 -31.27 -4.03 -2.93
CA ALA A 145 -31.68 -5.30 -3.54
C ALA A 145 -33.09 -5.73 -3.08
N PHE A 146 -33.46 -5.48 -1.83
CA PHE A 146 -34.81 -5.75 -1.33
C PHE A 146 -35.85 -4.83 -1.96
N LEU A 147 -35.57 -3.53 -2.05
CA LEU A 147 -36.45 -2.54 -2.69
C LEU A 147 -36.58 -2.78 -4.20
N ALA A 148 -35.47 -3.12 -4.87
CA ALA A 148 -35.49 -3.47 -6.29
C ALA A 148 -36.28 -4.74 -6.56
N LYS A 149 -36.21 -5.76 -5.68
CA LYS A 149 -36.98 -6.99 -5.77
C LYS A 149 -38.48 -6.70 -5.68
N GLU A 150 -38.95 -5.89 -4.73
CA GLU A 150 -40.35 -5.50 -4.62
C GLU A 150 -40.83 -4.70 -5.84
N PHE A 151 -40.01 -3.75 -6.30
CA PHE A 151 -40.34 -2.91 -7.47
C PHE A 151 -40.41 -3.72 -8.75
N ILE A 152 -39.43 -4.61 -8.99
CA ILE A 152 -39.42 -5.49 -10.19
C ILE A 152 -40.59 -6.45 -10.17
N VAL A 153 -40.88 -7.09 -9.04
CA VAL A 153 -42.00 -8.03 -8.92
C VAL A 153 -43.33 -7.31 -9.13
N LYS A 154 -43.48 -6.08 -8.61
CA LYS A 154 -44.69 -5.26 -8.83
C LYS A 154 -44.85 -4.84 -10.30
N LYS A 155 -43.75 -4.37 -10.93
CA LYS A 155 -43.73 -3.94 -12.34
C LYS A 155 -43.92 -5.10 -13.32
N VAL A 156 -43.32 -6.24 -13.06
CA VAL A 156 -43.48 -7.45 -13.86
C VAL A 156 -44.92 -7.95 -13.76
N LYS A 157 -45.55 -7.92 -12.57
CA LYS A 157 -46.99 -8.25 -12.43
C LYS A 157 -47.88 -7.24 -13.16
N GLU A 158 -47.61 -5.94 -13.09
CA GLU A 158 -48.33 -4.89 -13.82
C GLU A 158 -48.11 -5.02 -15.33
N PHE A 159 -46.95 -5.43 -15.80
CA PHE A 159 -46.63 -5.63 -17.21
C PHE A 159 -47.35 -6.88 -17.76
N ILE A 160 -47.28 -8.00 -17.02
CA ILE A 160 -47.99 -9.25 -17.41
C ILE A 160 -49.51 -9.06 -17.43
N SER A 161 -50.07 -8.27 -16.52
CA SER A 161 -51.51 -7.97 -16.49
C SER A 161 -51.98 -7.05 -17.62
N LYS A 162 -51.10 -6.31 -18.29
CA LYS A 162 -51.38 -5.42 -19.42
C LYS A 162 -51.30 -6.11 -20.80
N PHE A 163 -50.63 -7.26 -20.87
CA PHE A 163 -50.53 -8.07 -22.08
C PHE A 163 -51.38 -9.33 -21.94
N GLU A 164 -52.72 -9.17 -22.02
CA GLU A 164 -53.61 -10.28 -22.33
C GLU A 164 -53.44 -10.61 -23.81
N ASN A 165 -52.50 -11.48 -24.12
CA ASN A 165 -52.39 -12.06 -25.46
C ASN A 165 -53.05 -13.44 -25.45
N PRO A 166 -53.97 -13.74 -26.40
CA PRO A 166 -54.83 -14.93 -26.40
C PRO A 166 -54.13 -16.24 -26.75
N PHE A 167 -52.79 -16.28 -26.74
CA PHE A 167 -52.01 -17.45 -27.16
C PHE A 167 -51.25 -18.18 -26.01
N PHE A 168 -51.48 -17.85 -24.74
CA PHE A 168 -50.84 -18.59 -23.64
C PHE A 168 -51.90 -19.28 -22.76
N ASP A 169 -51.87 -20.59 -22.78
CA ASP A 169 -52.69 -21.48 -21.97
C ASP A 169 -52.44 -21.25 -20.47
N LYS A 170 -53.49 -21.03 -19.69
CA LYS A 170 -53.46 -20.69 -18.26
C LYS A 170 -52.73 -21.72 -17.37
N GLN A 171 -52.56 -22.96 -17.85
CA GLN A 171 -51.86 -24.00 -17.09
C GLN A 171 -50.34 -23.90 -17.06
N SER A 172 -49.74 -23.27 -18.07
CA SER A 172 -48.27 -23.12 -18.13
C SER A 172 -47.75 -21.98 -17.26
N THR A 173 -48.57 -20.99 -16.93
CA THR A 173 -48.16 -19.82 -16.14
C THR A 173 -48.11 -20.10 -14.65
N GLU A 174 -48.96 -20.98 -14.10
CA GLU A 174 -48.90 -21.39 -12.68
C GLU A 174 -47.71 -22.30 -12.38
N VAL A 175 -47.37 -23.20 -13.30
CA VAL A 175 -46.20 -24.09 -13.16
C VAL A 175 -44.88 -23.30 -13.19
N MET A 176 -44.79 -22.27 -14.02
CA MET A 176 -43.59 -21.44 -14.12
C MET A 176 -43.41 -20.53 -12.89
N THR A 177 -44.49 -19.98 -12.36
CA THR A 177 -44.46 -19.16 -11.15
C THR A 177 -44.13 -20.00 -9.90
N THR A 178 -44.60 -21.25 -9.86
CA THR A 178 -44.33 -22.17 -8.73
C THR A 178 -42.94 -22.77 -8.79
N MET A 179 -42.34 -23.00 -9.97
CA MET A 179 -40.95 -23.46 -10.11
C MET A 179 -39.92 -22.40 -9.77
N VAL A 180 -40.15 -21.12 -10.08
CA VAL A 180 -39.27 -20.02 -9.76
C VAL A 180 -39.26 -19.72 -8.25
N LEU A 181 -40.37 -20.00 -7.55
CA LEU A 181 -40.49 -19.77 -6.11
C LEU A 181 -40.05 -20.97 -5.21
N LYS A 182 -39.95 -22.19 -5.78
CA LYS A 182 -39.62 -23.39 -5.00
C LYS A 182 -38.13 -23.75 -4.96
N ASN A 183 -37.28 -23.14 -5.77
CA ASN A 183 -35.84 -23.46 -5.85
C ASN A 183 -34.91 -22.47 -5.18
N LYS A 184 -35.41 -21.67 -4.25
CA LYS A 184 -34.48 -20.86 -3.40
C LYS A 184 -34.98 -20.77 -1.95
N PHE A 185 -34.12 -21.18 -1.06
CA PHE A 185 -34.12 -20.98 0.38
C PHE A 185 -34.84 -22.02 1.26
N THR A 186 -34.16 -23.13 1.46
CA THR A 186 -34.09 -23.81 2.74
C THR A 186 -32.73 -23.55 3.35
N HIS A 187 -32.64 -22.53 4.18
CA HIS A 187 -31.70 -22.47 5.32
C HIS A 187 -32.15 -21.37 6.26
N THR A 188 -32.77 -21.84 7.32
CA THR A 188 -32.77 -21.37 8.72
C THR A 188 -32.14 -20.02 9.02
N ASN A 189 -32.93 -19.14 9.61
CA ASN A 189 -32.48 -18.36 10.77
C ASN A 189 -33.68 -17.95 11.62
N GLU A 190 -33.69 -18.46 12.84
CA GLU A 190 -34.45 -17.92 13.95
C GLU A 190 -33.87 -16.55 14.28
N GLU A 191 -34.71 -15.53 14.23
CA GLU A 191 -34.44 -14.24 14.87
C GLU A 191 -35.65 -13.83 15.70
N GLU A 192 -35.33 -13.63 16.98
CA GLU A 192 -36.22 -13.12 18.02
C GLU A 192 -36.84 -11.78 17.62
N LYS A 193 -38.13 -11.66 17.85
CA LYS A 193 -38.86 -10.38 17.85
C LYS A 193 -39.16 -9.93 19.26
N PRO A 194 -39.12 -8.63 19.55
CA PRO A 194 -39.46 -8.11 20.87
C PRO A 194 -40.96 -8.06 21.11
N LYS A 195 -41.30 -8.28 22.35
CA LYS A 195 -42.64 -8.37 22.94
C LYS A 195 -43.40 -7.05 22.86
N SER A 196 -44.68 -7.11 22.50
CA SER A 196 -45.68 -6.25 23.12
C SER A 196 -46.98 -7.05 23.37
N ASN A 197 -47.54 -6.77 24.55
CA ASN A 197 -48.67 -7.46 25.18
C ASN A 197 -49.99 -7.35 24.44
N SER A 198 -50.81 -8.37 24.47
CA SER A 198 -52.12 -8.37 25.21
C SER A 198 -52.92 -9.65 24.94
N HIS A 199 -53.22 -10.24 26.07
CA HIS A 199 -54.45 -10.94 26.53
C HIS A 199 -55.30 -11.88 25.61
N ILE A 200 -55.49 -13.07 26.19
CA ILE A 200 -56.74 -13.75 26.61
C ILE A 200 -57.12 -15.08 25.91
N ILE A 201 -57.14 -16.16 26.77
CA ILE A 201 -58.10 -17.29 26.91
C ILE A 201 -58.00 -18.46 25.88
N ALA A 202 -57.57 -19.56 26.36
CA ALA A 202 -58.13 -20.71 27.05
C ALA A 202 -58.38 -22.00 26.22
N HIS A 203 -58.06 -23.06 26.88
CA HIS A 203 -58.61 -24.45 26.82
C HIS A 203 -58.09 -25.48 25.83
N GLU A 204 -57.37 -26.41 26.44
CA GLU A 204 -57.71 -27.84 26.73
C GLU A 204 -57.64 -28.85 25.56
N ARG A 205 -56.87 -29.83 25.71
CA ARG A 205 -57.05 -31.27 25.99
C ARG A 205 -55.93 -32.13 25.41
N LEU A 206 -55.11 -32.70 26.27
CA LEU A 206 -55.03 -34.11 26.72
C LEU A 206 -55.13 -35.20 25.63
N LYS A 207 -54.12 -36.00 25.48
CA LYS A 207 -53.96 -37.38 25.97
C LYS A 207 -52.92 -38.18 25.19
N LYS A 208 -51.93 -38.68 25.97
CA LYS A 208 -51.46 -40.06 26.06
C LYS A 208 -51.38 -40.92 24.80
N ILE A 209 -50.21 -41.51 24.59
CA ILE A 209 -50.03 -42.98 24.67
C ILE A 209 -48.54 -43.33 24.89
N THR A 210 -48.34 -44.11 25.92
CA THR A 210 -47.12 -44.85 26.35
C THR A 210 -46.94 -46.07 25.46
N HIS A 211 -45.68 -46.49 25.21
CA HIS A 211 -45.33 -47.90 25.33
C HIS A 211 -43.81 -48.10 25.57
N LYS A 212 -43.56 -48.79 26.67
CA LYS A 212 -42.34 -49.42 27.16
C LYS A 212 -41.73 -50.44 26.16
N LYS A 213 -40.40 -50.58 26.17
CA LYS A 213 -39.80 -51.93 26.34
C LYS A 213 -38.41 -51.79 26.94
N SER A 214 -38.22 -52.65 27.93
CA SER A 214 -37.17 -52.77 28.92
C SER A 214 -36.11 -53.84 28.56
N VAL A 215 -34.90 -53.65 29.14
CA VAL A 215 -34.02 -54.63 29.84
C VAL A 215 -32.93 -55.29 28.98
N PRO A 216 -31.75 -55.72 29.50
CA PRO A 216 -31.32 -55.84 30.91
C PRO A 216 -29.89 -55.30 31.26
N LYS A 217 -29.75 -55.12 32.57
CA LYS A 217 -28.51 -54.86 33.32
C LYS A 217 -27.58 -56.07 33.37
N LYS A 218 -26.25 -55.86 33.26
CA LYS A 218 -25.22 -56.78 33.76
C LYS A 218 -24.43 -56.09 34.87
N LYS A 219 -24.45 -56.69 36.06
CA LYS A 219 -23.70 -56.36 37.28
C LYS A 219 -22.26 -56.79 37.15
N ILE A 220 -21.29 -55.98 37.60
CA ILE A 220 -19.93 -56.35 38.00
C ILE A 220 -19.54 -55.47 39.22
N PRO A 221 -18.70 -55.99 40.17
CA PRO A 221 -18.88 -55.75 41.59
C PRO A 221 -18.03 -54.61 42.17
N LYS A 222 -18.51 -54.14 43.34
CA LYS A 222 -17.88 -53.16 44.21
C LYS A 222 -16.58 -53.68 44.82
N LYS A 223 -15.46 -52.94 44.66
CA LYS A 223 -14.29 -53.01 45.51
C LYS A 223 -14.19 -51.71 46.30
N LYS A 224 -14.31 -51.76 47.58
CA LYS A 224 -14.08 -50.66 48.51
C LYS A 224 -12.60 -50.29 48.49
N ILE A 225 -12.29 -49.04 48.39
CA ILE A 225 -11.00 -48.47 48.80
C ILE A 225 -11.34 -47.21 49.59
N ASP A 226 -10.87 -47.18 50.80
CA ASP A 226 -10.99 -46.09 51.76
C ASP A 226 -10.19 -44.89 51.28
N THR A 227 -10.83 -43.72 51.27
CA THR A 227 -10.19 -42.44 51.06
C THR A 227 -10.20 -41.63 52.34
N PRO A 228 -9.04 -41.03 52.74
CA PRO A 228 -9.04 -40.10 53.86
C PRO A 228 -9.55 -38.77 53.38
N ILE A 229 -10.42 -38.13 54.11
CA ILE A 229 -10.92 -36.76 53.92
C ILE A 229 -9.76 -35.82 54.19
N VAL A 230 -9.25 -35.21 53.10
CA VAL A 230 -8.36 -34.06 53.21
C VAL A 230 -9.22 -32.79 53.09
N LYS A 231 -9.19 -31.99 54.16
CA LYS A 231 -9.78 -30.67 54.23
C LYS A 231 -9.22 -29.80 53.07
N ALA A 232 -10.09 -29.25 52.26
CA ALA A 232 -9.71 -28.27 51.24
C ALA A 232 -9.26 -26.98 51.94
N GLU A 233 -7.97 -26.81 52.07
CA GLU A 233 -7.35 -25.48 52.22
C GLU A 233 -7.50 -24.70 50.92
N LYS A 234 -8.11 -23.54 51.00
CA LYS A 234 -8.12 -22.55 49.94
C LYS A 234 -6.71 -22.01 49.75
N THR A 235 -5.86 -22.70 49.02
CA THR A 235 -4.62 -22.14 48.50
C THR A 235 -4.98 -21.19 47.36
N LYS A 236 -4.87 -19.88 47.61
CA LYS A 236 -4.73 -18.87 46.56
C LYS A 236 -3.45 -19.23 45.83
N SER A 237 -3.55 -19.85 44.67
CA SER A 237 -2.40 -20.01 43.78
C SER A 237 -1.97 -18.62 43.34
N LYS A 238 -0.84 -18.15 43.83
CA LYS A 238 -0.13 -17.01 43.22
C LYS A 238 0.19 -17.45 41.82
N ALA A 239 -0.40 -16.77 40.83
CA ALA A 239 -0.02 -16.92 39.44
C ALA A 239 1.49 -16.63 39.36
N LYS A 240 2.28 -17.63 39.01
CA LYS A 240 3.73 -17.45 38.82
C LYS A 240 3.92 -16.68 37.54
N VAL A 241 4.30 -15.40 37.62
CA VAL A 241 4.58 -14.55 36.44
C VAL A 241 5.84 -15.08 35.75
N ASN A 242 5.68 -15.64 34.54
CA ASN A 242 6.81 -16.03 33.72
C ASN A 242 7.27 -14.79 32.94
N LEU A 243 8.18 -14.01 33.51
CA LEU A 243 8.82 -12.89 32.84
C LEU A 243 9.85 -13.41 31.82
N VAL A 244 9.81 -12.87 30.61
CA VAL A 244 10.75 -13.20 29.54
C VAL A 244 11.63 -11.99 29.29
N GLU A 245 12.95 -12.20 29.27
CA GLU A 245 13.96 -11.14 29.12
C GLU A 245 14.44 -10.97 27.69
N GLU A 246 14.21 -11.94 26.79
CA GLU A 246 14.63 -11.90 25.39
C GLU A 246 13.61 -12.57 24.47
N LEU A 247 13.37 -11.95 23.30
CA LEU A 247 12.53 -12.51 22.23
C LEU A 247 13.39 -13.36 21.28
N GLU A 248 13.03 -14.63 21.12
CA GLU A 248 13.78 -15.56 20.26
C GLU A 248 13.83 -15.07 18.81
N GLU A 249 12.71 -14.53 18.30
CA GLU A 249 12.61 -14.01 16.92
C GLU A 249 13.55 -12.82 16.69
N ASN A 250 13.65 -11.92 17.65
CA ASN A 250 14.55 -10.77 17.57
C ASN A 250 16.01 -11.20 17.66
N ARG A 251 16.33 -12.19 18.51
CA ARG A 251 17.66 -12.78 18.61
C ARG A 251 18.11 -13.40 17.29
N GLU A 252 17.23 -14.09 16.57
CA GLU A 252 17.53 -14.66 15.26
C GLU A 252 17.86 -13.58 14.23
N LEU A 253 17.08 -12.50 14.17
CA LEU A 253 17.31 -11.37 13.28
C LEU A 253 18.67 -10.67 13.57
N LEU A 254 18.98 -10.47 14.86
CA LEU A 254 20.23 -9.85 15.29
C LEU A 254 21.45 -10.76 15.08
N ASN A 255 21.29 -12.08 15.22
CA ASN A 255 22.36 -13.05 14.95
C ASN A 255 22.73 -13.16 13.47
N GLN A 256 21.86 -12.74 12.56
CA GLN A 256 22.18 -12.65 11.13
C GLN A 256 23.15 -11.49 10.80
N MET A 257 23.41 -10.58 11.73
CA MET A 257 24.35 -9.48 11.53
C MET A 257 25.80 -9.99 11.52
N GLU A 258 26.59 -9.48 10.58
CA GLU A 258 28.02 -9.78 10.53
C GLU A 258 28.75 -9.12 11.72
N LYS A 259 29.43 -9.92 12.53
CA LYS A 259 30.22 -9.44 13.68
C LYS A 259 31.66 -9.17 13.26
N GLY A 260 32.27 -8.09 13.75
CA GLY A 260 33.64 -7.74 13.45
C GLY A 260 33.96 -6.30 13.89
N LYS A 261 35.19 -5.87 13.67
CA LYS A 261 35.60 -4.49 13.91
C LYS A 261 35.58 -3.73 12.57
N ILE A 262 35.15 -2.48 12.60
CA ILE A 262 35.28 -1.55 11.47
C ILE A 262 36.69 -0.92 11.58
N ASP A 263 37.36 -0.80 10.43
CA ASP A 263 38.61 -0.03 10.34
C ASP A 263 38.28 1.43 10.66
N LYS A 264 39.00 2.00 11.65
CA LYS A 264 38.83 3.43 11.98
C LYS A 264 39.47 4.27 10.88
N PRO A 265 38.82 5.37 10.46
CA PRO A 265 39.38 6.29 9.48
C PRO A 265 40.69 6.88 10.01
N GLN A 266 41.71 7.05 9.15
CA GLN A 266 43.01 7.59 9.54
C GLN A 266 43.02 9.13 9.56
N ASN A 267 42.27 9.76 8.64
CA ASN A 267 42.30 11.21 8.41
C ASN A 267 41.00 11.92 8.79
N PHE A 268 40.13 11.28 9.57
CA PHE A 268 38.85 11.82 9.99
C PHE A 268 38.46 11.29 11.36
N ASN A 269 37.97 12.15 12.23
CA ASN A 269 37.53 11.76 13.56
C ASN A 269 36.01 11.56 13.58
N LEU A 270 35.58 10.38 13.99
CA LEU A 270 34.17 10.11 14.19
C LEU A 270 33.62 10.89 15.40
N PRO A 271 32.30 11.25 15.39
CA PRO A 271 31.74 11.98 16.54
C PRO A 271 31.85 11.21 17.84
N LYS A 272 32.05 11.96 18.94
CA LYS A 272 32.17 11.38 20.29
C LYS A 272 30.78 11.10 20.84
N LEU A 273 30.62 9.96 21.53
CA LEU A 273 29.33 9.62 22.17
C LEU A 273 28.94 10.63 23.27
N ASP A 274 29.88 11.44 23.76
CA ASP A 274 29.58 12.49 24.74
C ASP A 274 28.76 13.68 24.19
N PHE A 275 28.59 13.79 22.88
CA PHE A 275 27.66 14.71 22.27
C PHE A 275 26.19 14.31 22.50
N LEU A 276 25.95 13.03 22.80
CA LEU A 276 24.64 12.48 23.09
C LEU A 276 24.38 12.40 24.59
N LYS A 277 23.17 12.69 25.01
CA LYS A 277 22.74 12.62 26.42
C LYS A 277 22.85 11.20 26.96
N LYS A 278 23.40 11.10 28.18
CA LYS A 278 23.45 9.81 28.88
C LYS A 278 22.09 9.45 29.43
N PRO A 279 21.67 8.18 29.27
CA PRO A 279 20.45 7.71 29.93
C PRO A 279 20.62 7.89 31.48
N PRO A 280 19.53 8.21 32.18
CA PRO A 280 19.58 8.28 33.65
C PRO A 280 19.90 6.89 34.21
N LYS A 281 20.70 6.84 35.28
CA LYS A 281 21.12 5.57 35.92
C LYS A 281 20.00 4.76 36.58
N SER A 282 18.78 5.26 36.58
CA SER A 282 17.64 4.58 37.15
C SER A 282 17.14 3.52 36.14
N SER A 283 17.60 2.30 36.30
CA SER A 283 16.90 1.17 35.67
C SER A 283 15.50 1.08 36.28
N ARG A 284 14.46 1.07 35.44
CA ARG A 284 13.09 0.78 35.88
C ARG A 284 13.11 -0.58 36.60
N LYS A 285 12.86 -0.55 37.92
CA LYS A 285 12.59 -1.80 38.62
C LYS A 285 11.23 -2.31 38.15
N ILE A 286 11.23 -3.46 37.49
CA ILE A 286 10.00 -4.14 37.10
C ILE A 286 9.14 -4.29 38.35
N ASN A 287 7.98 -3.64 38.35
CA ASN A 287 7.04 -3.73 39.46
C ASN A 287 6.13 -4.95 39.26
N GLU A 288 6.54 -6.09 39.80
CA GLU A 288 5.77 -7.33 39.69
C GLU A 288 4.33 -7.16 40.21
N ALA A 289 4.10 -6.37 41.25
CA ALA A 289 2.77 -6.10 41.77
C ALA A 289 1.87 -5.31 40.79
N GLU A 290 2.46 -4.43 39.97
CA GLU A 290 1.74 -3.73 38.89
C GLU A 290 1.37 -4.70 37.78
N ILE A 291 2.30 -5.56 37.38
CA ILE A 291 2.07 -6.59 36.35
C ILE A 291 0.97 -7.53 36.80
N ASP A 292 1.02 -8.04 38.04
CA ASP A 292 -0.01 -8.91 38.60
C ASP A 292 -1.38 -8.21 38.59
N ARG A 293 -1.45 -6.95 39.00
CA ARG A 293 -2.70 -6.16 38.95
C ARG A 293 -3.24 -6.04 37.52
N LYS A 294 -2.39 -5.80 36.52
CA LYS A 294 -2.79 -5.73 35.11
C LYS A 294 -3.26 -7.10 34.59
N ILE A 295 -2.59 -8.21 34.98
CA ILE A 295 -3.02 -9.58 34.63
C ILE A 295 -4.42 -9.86 35.19
N TYR A 296 -4.62 -9.60 36.48
CA TYR A 296 -5.94 -9.85 37.13
C TYR A 296 -7.02 -8.98 36.47
N GLY A 297 -6.74 -7.69 36.20
CA GLY A 297 -7.67 -6.80 35.53
C GLY A 297 -8.03 -7.29 34.12
N LEU A 298 -7.03 -7.69 33.33
CA LEU A 298 -7.21 -8.23 31.98
C LEU A 298 -8.06 -9.52 31.99
N LEU A 299 -7.71 -10.49 32.84
CA LEU A 299 -8.44 -11.77 32.94
C LEU A 299 -9.87 -11.57 33.41
N ASP A 300 -10.11 -10.66 34.39
CA ASP A 300 -11.46 -10.35 34.86
C ASP A 300 -12.30 -9.72 33.74
N LYS A 301 -11.76 -8.79 32.97
CA LYS A 301 -12.46 -8.17 31.85
C LYS A 301 -12.74 -9.17 30.72
N LEU A 302 -11.77 -9.99 30.34
CA LEU A 302 -11.97 -11.04 29.34
C LEU A 302 -13.08 -12.01 29.78
N LYS A 303 -13.12 -12.39 31.08
CA LYS A 303 -14.17 -13.24 31.64
C LYS A 303 -15.56 -12.57 31.60
N GLN A 304 -15.66 -11.24 31.84
CA GLN A 304 -16.89 -10.48 31.68
C GLN A 304 -17.41 -10.54 30.25
N PHE A 305 -16.50 -10.53 29.22
CA PHE A 305 -16.83 -10.71 27.81
C PHE A 305 -17.02 -12.19 27.41
N LYS A 306 -17.10 -13.12 28.35
CA LYS A 306 -17.25 -14.57 28.13
C LYS A 306 -16.09 -15.15 27.29
N ILE A 307 -14.88 -14.69 27.58
CA ILE A 307 -13.62 -15.23 27.04
C ILE A 307 -12.87 -15.86 28.18
N GLU A 308 -12.66 -17.17 28.08
CA GLU A 308 -11.90 -17.97 29.03
C GLU A 308 -10.50 -18.22 28.49
N GLY A 309 -9.51 -18.27 29.39
CA GLY A 309 -8.11 -18.51 29.08
C GLY A 309 -7.21 -17.98 30.18
N ASP A 310 -5.91 -18.14 30.00
CA ASP A 310 -4.88 -17.72 30.97
C ASP A 310 -3.73 -16.97 30.30
N VAL A 311 -3.03 -16.15 31.08
CA VAL A 311 -1.78 -15.48 30.64
C VAL A 311 -0.63 -16.47 30.80
N TYR A 312 -0.01 -16.83 29.68
CA TYR A 312 1.09 -17.81 29.64
C TYR A 312 2.46 -17.19 29.91
N ARG A 313 2.73 -16.03 29.27
CA ARG A 313 3.98 -15.27 29.41
C ARG A 313 3.69 -13.78 29.47
N THR A 314 4.61 -13.02 30.03
CA THR A 314 4.54 -11.56 30.10
C THR A 314 5.89 -10.97 29.72
N TYR A 315 5.85 -9.92 28.90
CA TYR A 315 7.01 -9.11 28.50
C TYR A 315 6.79 -7.68 28.98
N SER A 316 7.67 -7.16 29.81
CA SER A 316 7.57 -5.79 30.33
C SER A 316 8.63 -4.93 29.66
N GLY A 317 8.21 -4.05 28.75
CA GLY A 317 9.09 -3.17 28.02
C GLY A 317 9.01 -1.70 28.44
N PRO A 318 9.71 -0.81 27.72
CA PRO A 318 9.78 0.61 28.08
C PRO A 318 8.44 1.37 27.91
N LEU A 319 7.61 1.00 26.96
CA LEU A 319 6.35 1.67 26.66
C LEU A 319 5.13 0.81 26.92
N VAL A 320 5.23 -0.49 26.65
CA VAL A 320 4.10 -1.44 26.76
C VAL A 320 4.49 -2.66 27.57
N THR A 321 3.48 -3.28 28.19
CA THR A 321 3.56 -4.64 28.74
C THR A 321 2.72 -5.55 27.85
N THR A 322 3.34 -6.59 27.31
CA THR A 322 2.71 -7.58 26.44
C THR A 322 2.36 -8.83 27.22
N PHE A 323 1.11 -9.25 27.13
CA PHE A 323 0.60 -10.48 27.76
C PHE A 323 0.29 -11.50 26.65
N GLU A 324 0.98 -12.65 26.66
CA GLU A 324 0.62 -13.80 25.84
C GLU A 324 -0.56 -14.52 26.49
N PHE A 325 -1.75 -14.26 25.98
CA PHE A 325 -2.99 -14.88 26.44
C PHE A 325 -3.26 -16.15 25.65
N ARG A 326 -3.42 -17.28 26.33
CA ARG A 326 -3.85 -18.55 25.75
C ARG A 326 -5.35 -18.70 25.92
N PRO A 327 -6.14 -18.56 24.85
CA PRO A 327 -7.59 -18.75 24.94
C PRO A 327 -7.96 -20.21 25.12
N ALA A 328 -9.11 -20.47 25.76
CA ALA A 328 -9.68 -21.80 25.84
C ALA A 328 -10.06 -22.31 24.42
N PRO A 329 -10.07 -23.65 24.17
CA PRO A 329 -10.27 -24.23 22.84
C PRO A 329 -11.58 -23.84 22.13
N ASN A 330 -12.59 -23.43 22.89
CA ASN A 330 -13.90 -23.00 22.38
C ASN A 330 -13.96 -21.51 22.00
N VAL A 331 -12.89 -20.75 22.22
CA VAL A 331 -12.84 -19.31 21.97
C VAL A 331 -12.28 -19.01 20.57
N LYS A 332 -13.05 -18.31 19.76
CA LYS A 332 -12.59 -17.84 18.44
C LYS A 332 -11.68 -16.62 18.59
N VAL A 333 -10.51 -16.64 17.95
CA VAL A 333 -9.54 -15.52 17.93
C VAL A 333 -10.19 -14.21 17.44
N SER A 334 -11.05 -14.28 16.42
CA SER A 334 -11.76 -13.11 15.90
C SER A 334 -12.63 -12.41 16.95
N LYS A 335 -13.16 -13.15 17.95
CA LYS A 335 -13.92 -12.56 19.04
C LYS A 335 -13.02 -11.73 19.97
N ILE A 336 -11.78 -12.22 20.23
CA ILE A 336 -10.79 -11.47 21.03
C ILE A 336 -10.36 -10.21 20.30
N MET A 337 -10.05 -10.32 19.01
CA MET A 337 -9.65 -9.18 18.18
C MET A 337 -10.72 -8.10 18.11
N GLY A 338 -12.01 -8.47 18.09
CA GLY A 338 -13.12 -7.52 18.07
C GLY A 338 -13.33 -6.76 19.39
N LEU A 339 -12.66 -7.15 20.48
CA LEU A 339 -12.77 -6.51 21.79
C LEU A 339 -11.67 -5.49 22.09
N GLN A 340 -10.86 -5.11 21.10
CA GLN A 340 -9.72 -4.22 21.30
C GLN A 340 -10.14 -2.90 21.96
N ASP A 341 -11.17 -2.24 21.45
CA ASP A 341 -11.66 -0.95 21.92
C ASP A 341 -12.39 -1.11 23.28
N ASP A 342 -13.15 -2.19 23.46
CA ASP A 342 -13.83 -2.52 24.72
C ASP A 342 -12.83 -2.78 25.87
N LEU A 343 -11.72 -3.47 25.56
CA LEU A 343 -10.66 -3.74 26.53
C LEU A 343 -9.88 -2.45 26.84
N ALA A 344 -9.62 -1.58 25.85
CA ALA A 344 -8.96 -0.30 26.08
C ALA A 344 -9.78 0.57 27.02
N MET A 345 -11.10 0.67 26.80
CA MET A 345 -12.01 1.40 27.69
C MET A 345 -12.05 0.75 29.10
N ALA A 346 -12.19 -0.57 29.17
CA ALA A 346 -12.34 -1.29 30.42
C ALA A 346 -11.08 -1.27 31.31
N LEU A 347 -9.89 -1.11 30.71
CA LEU A 347 -8.60 -1.02 31.39
C LEU A 347 -8.08 0.41 31.50
N SER A 348 -8.88 1.41 31.06
CA SER A 348 -8.51 2.83 31.06
C SER A 348 -7.19 3.11 30.33
N ALA A 349 -6.92 2.34 29.25
CA ALA A 349 -5.76 2.49 28.43
C ALA A 349 -6.06 3.39 27.21
N GLU A 350 -5.11 4.22 26.77
CA GLU A 350 -5.27 5.08 25.58
C GLU A 350 -5.58 4.23 24.34
N THR A 351 -4.87 3.12 24.18
CA THR A 351 -5.09 2.13 23.13
C THR A 351 -4.55 0.78 23.59
N ILE A 352 -5.10 -0.30 23.07
CA ILE A 352 -4.57 -1.66 23.25
C ILE A 352 -4.36 -2.24 21.88
N ARG A 353 -3.23 -2.93 21.67
CA ARG A 353 -2.99 -3.66 20.43
C ARG A 353 -3.10 -5.15 20.68
N ILE A 354 -3.88 -5.85 19.84
CA ILE A 354 -4.03 -7.30 19.89
C ILE A 354 -3.35 -7.90 18.67
N GLN A 355 -2.34 -8.73 18.88
CA GLN A 355 -1.62 -9.45 17.84
C GLN A 355 -2.06 -10.92 17.80
N ALA A 356 -2.71 -11.31 16.72
CA ALA A 356 -3.14 -12.69 16.50
C ALA A 356 -3.31 -13.00 15.00
N PRO A 357 -2.87 -14.18 14.53
CA PRO A 357 -2.10 -15.19 15.27
C PRO A 357 -0.64 -14.78 15.47
N ILE A 358 0.01 -15.31 16.50
CA ILE A 358 1.47 -15.30 16.63
C ILE A 358 1.99 -16.54 15.91
N PRO A 359 2.85 -16.42 14.89
CA PRO A 359 3.34 -17.58 14.15
C PRO A 359 3.99 -18.63 15.04
N GLY A 360 3.59 -19.89 14.85
CA GLY A 360 4.13 -21.02 15.61
C GLY A 360 3.68 -21.15 17.06
N ARG A 361 2.74 -20.29 17.54
CA ARG A 361 2.26 -20.31 18.93
C ARG A 361 0.73 -20.35 19.03
N ASP A 362 0.23 -20.95 20.08
CA ASP A 362 -1.21 -21.08 20.39
C ASP A 362 -1.74 -19.95 21.31
N VAL A 363 -1.15 -18.77 21.21
CA VAL A 363 -1.42 -17.60 22.05
C VAL A 363 -1.78 -16.36 21.24
N VAL A 364 -2.40 -15.41 21.91
CA VAL A 364 -2.72 -14.08 21.43
C VAL A 364 -1.91 -13.08 22.24
N GLY A 365 -1.16 -12.20 21.58
CA GLY A 365 -0.45 -11.10 22.23
C GLY A 365 -1.40 -9.94 22.50
N ILE A 366 -1.53 -9.53 23.75
CA ILE A 366 -2.30 -8.36 24.18
C ILE A 366 -1.32 -7.35 24.76
N GLU A 367 -1.14 -6.23 24.08
CA GLU A 367 -0.18 -5.19 24.43
C GLU A 367 -0.90 -4.01 25.08
N ILE A 368 -0.57 -3.76 26.34
CA ILE A 368 -1.19 -2.72 27.18
C ILE A 368 -0.13 -1.66 27.49
N PRO A 369 -0.41 -0.36 27.28
CA PRO A 369 0.50 0.72 27.64
C PRO A 369 0.88 0.68 29.13
N ASN A 370 2.11 1.08 29.41
CA ASN A 370 2.57 1.30 30.77
C ASN A 370 2.00 2.60 31.33
N ASP A 371 1.87 2.70 32.64
CA ASP A 371 1.38 3.92 33.30
C ASP A 371 2.42 5.06 33.19
N SER A 372 3.69 4.74 32.99
CA SER A 372 4.79 5.68 32.69
C SER A 372 5.63 5.14 31.55
N PHE A 373 6.08 6.03 30.66
CA PHE A 373 6.93 5.70 29.52
C PHE A 373 8.38 6.03 29.80
N ASP A 374 9.29 5.10 29.47
CA ASP A 374 10.71 5.34 29.52
C ASP A 374 11.20 5.98 28.22
N ILE A 375 12.02 7.02 28.31
CA ILE A 375 12.68 7.63 27.15
C ILE A 375 13.83 6.73 26.73
N ILE A 376 13.84 6.34 25.47
CA ILE A 376 14.91 5.57 24.86
C ILE A 376 15.93 6.56 24.29
N TYR A 377 17.14 6.58 24.78
CA TYR A 377 18.20 7.46 24.33
C TYR A 377 18.98 6.81 23.18
N LEU A 378 19.31 7.58 22.13
CA LEU A 378 20.11 7.08 21.02
C LEU A 378 21.47 6.57 21.50
N ARG A 379 22.08 7.27 22.46
CA ARG A 379 23.37 6.87 23.06
C ARG A 379 23.35 5.43 23.57
N ASP A 380 22.29 5.02 24.25
CA ASP A 380 22.17 3.69 24.83
C ASP A 380 22.24 2.57 23.77
N ILE A 381 21.72 2.86 22.57
CA ILE A 381 21.77 1.92 21.45
C ILE A 381 23.15 1.94 20.78
N LEU A 382 23.75 3.12 20.58
CA LEU A 382 25.08 3.24 19.96
C LEU A 382 26.21 2.68 20.85
N GLU A 383 26.05 2.71 22.19
CA GLU A 383 26.97 2.08 23.14
C GLU A 383 26.79 0.56 23.27
N SER A 384 25.67 0.00 22.77
CA SER A 384 25.38 -1.42 22.92
C SER A 384 26.36 -2.32 22.16
N ASP A 385 26.59 -3.52 22.71
CA ASP A 385 27.46 -4.53 22.08
C ASP A 385 27.00 -4.91 20.68
N ILE A 386 25.69 -4.91 20.44
CA ILE A 386 25.09 -5.26 19.14
C ILE A 386 25.50 -4.21 18.08
N PHE A 387 25.46 -2.92 18.41
CA PHE A 387 25.85 -1.87 17.48
C PHE A 387 27.36 -1.83 17.29
N THR A 388 28.13 -1.87 18.38
CA THR A 388 29.61 -1.73 18.33
C THR A 388 30.30 -2.93 17.70
N SER A 389 29.77 -4.15 17.86
CA SER A 389 30.30 -5.39 17.26
C SER A 389 29.87 -5.64 15.83
N SER A 390 28.99 -4.81 15.26
CA SER A 390 28.59 -4.96 13.86
C SER A 390 29.72 -4.54 12.91
N LYS A 391 30.05 -5.38 11.93
CA LYS A 391 31.07 -5.10 10.90
C LYS A 391 30.57 -4.19 9.79
N SER A 392 29.24 -4.11 9.60
CA SER A 392 28.68 -3.33 8.50
C SER A 392 28.83 -1.81 8.72
N PRO A 393 29.33 -1.07 7.74
CA PRO A 393 29.37 0.39 7.80
C PRO A 393 27.95 1.00 7.78
N LEU A 394 26.96 0.31 7.24
CA LEU A 394 25.58 0.80 7.11
C LEU A 394 24.64 0.24 8.21
N THR A 395 25.18 -0.03 9.40
CA THR A 395 24.36 -0.39 10.57
C THR A 395 23.64 0.85 11.10
N ILE A 396 22.32 0.75 11.24
CA ILE A 396 21.44 1.81 11.75
C ILE A 396 20.71 1.37 13.02
N ALA A 397 20.51 2.30 13.94
CA ALA A 397 19.71 2.11 15.15
C ALA A 397 18.23 2.30 14.81
N LEU A 398 17.41 1.28 15.04
CA LEU A 398 15.96 1.37 14.88
C LEU A 398 15.25 1.66 16.21
N GLY A 399 15.83 1.27 17.34
CA GLY A 399 15.24 1.50 18.64
C GLY A 399 15.46 0.38 19.64
N LYS A 400 14.48 0.14 20.49
CA LYS A 400 14.42 -1.00 21.40
C LYS A 400 13.18 -1.84 21.08
N ASP A 401 13.26 -3.13 21.32
CA ASP A 401 12.13 -4.04 21.20
C ASP A 401 11.15 -3.94 22.40
N ILE A 402 10.09 -4.73 22.36
CA ILE A 402 9.06 -4.74 23.41
C ILE A 402 9.54 -5.26 24.76
N VAL A 403 10.76 -5.78 24.85
CA VAL A 403 11.40 -6.21 26.11
C VAL A 403 12.36 -5.14 26.62
N GLY A 404 12.79 -4.23 25.73
CA GLY A 404 13.72 -3.15 26.04
C GLY A 404 15.15 -3.40 25.55
N ASN A 405 15.40 -4.46 24.80
CA ASN A 405 16.70 -4.73 24.21
C ASN A 405 16.96 -3.85 22.99
N PRO A 406 18.20 -3.35 22.80
CA PRO A 406 18.58 -2.58 21.63
C PRO A 406 18.32 -3.37 20.34
N PHE A 407 17.68 -2.71 19.36
CA PHE A 407 17.39 -3.27 18.03
C PHE A 407 18.05 -2.42 16.95
N VAL A 408 18.98 -3.03 16.24
CA VAL A 408 19.73 -2.42 15.14
C VAL A 408 19.62 -3.29 13.90
N THR A 409 19.84 -2.70 12.75
CA THR A 409 19.79 -3.44 11.48
C THR A 409 20.87 -2.93 10.52
N ASP A 410 21.15 -3.72 9.49
CA ASP A 410 22.12 -3.40 8.45
C ASP A 410 21.40 -3.02 7.15
N LEU A 411 21.56 -1.76 6.72
CA LEU A 411 20.93 -1.26 5.50
C LEU A 411 21.36 -2.03 4.24
N LYS A 412 22.53 -2.68 4.24
CA LYS A 412 22.94 -3.57 3.15
C LYS A 412 22.08 -4.84 3.06
N LYS A 413 21.56 -5.31 4.20
CA LYS A 413 20.66 -6.47 4.29
C LYS A 413 19.20 -6.09 4.07
N LEU A 414 18.84 -4.87 4.51
CA LEU A 414 17.58 -4.22 4.11
C LEU A 414 17.89 -3.37 2.87
N PRO A 415 17.86 -3.85 1.66
CA PRO A 415 18.42 -3.08 0.54
C PRO A 415 17.89 -1.65 0.51
N HIS A 416 16.65 -1.45 0.89
CA HIS A 416 16.00 -0.14 0.97
C HIS A 416 14.93 -0.20 2.07
N LEU A 417 14.59 0.95 2.65
CA LEU A 417 13.64 1.06 3.76
C LEU A 417 12.55 2.07 3.43
N LEU A 418 11.30 1.65 3.52
CA LEU A 418 10.13 2.51 3.46
C LEU A 418 9.68 2.87 4.88
N ILE A 419 9.51 4.15 5.15
CA ILE A 419 9.09 4.67 6.46
C ILE A 419 7.80 5.47 6.29
N ALA A 420 6.82 5.23 7.17
CA ALA A 420 5.62 6.06 7.19
C ALA A 420 5.19 6.39 8.62
N GLY A 421 4.41 7.47 8.74
CA GLY A 421 3.85 7.89 10.03
C GLY A 421 3.34 9.33 9.99
N THR A 422 2.28 9.61 10.74
CA THR A 422 1.71 10.96 10.83
C THR A 422 2.62 11.94 11.57
N THR A 423 2.34 13.22 11.43
CA THR A 423 3.04 14.27 12.20
C THR A 423 2.97 13.98 13.70
N GLY A 424 4.07 14.12 14.41
CA GLY A 424 4.17 13.83 15.85
C GLY A 424 4.26 12.33 16.20
N SER A 425 4.24 11.42 15.22
CA SER A 425 4.39 9.99 15.48
C SER A 425 5.81 9.57 15.89
N GLY A 426 6.82 10.41 15.61
CA GLY A 426 8.25 10.14 15.86
C GLY A 426 9.06 9.79 14.61
N LYS A 427 8.45 9.92 13.39
CA LYS A 427 9.09 9.61 12.11
C LYS A 427 10.42 10.35 11.92
N SER A 428 10.41 11.67 12.05
CA SER A 428 11.61 12.52 11.85
C SER A 428 12.71 12.24 12.86
N VAL A 429 12.35 12.08 14.13
CA VAL A 429 13.32 11.72 15.19
C VAL A 429 13.96 10.36 14.91
N GLY A 430 13.19 9.38 14.40
CA GLY A 430 13.70 8.08 14.00
C GLY A 430 14.63 8.15 12.79
N ILE A 431 14.30 8.97 11.78
CA ILE A 431 15.16 9.17 10.62
C ILE A 431 16.48 9.84 11.04
N ASN A 432 16.41 10.86 11.89
CA ASN A 432 17.60 11.50 12.46
C ASN A 432 18.49 10.49 13.22
N ALA A 433 17.90 9.59 14.00
CA ALA A 433 18.64 8.52 14.65
C ALA A 433 19.37 7.59 13.67
N MET A 434 18.76 7.31 12.50
CA MET A 434 19.39 6.52 11.44
C MET A 434 20.55 7.29 10.79
N ILE A 435 20.36 8.58 10.47
CA ILE A 435 21.42 9.44 9.92
C ILE A 435 22.59 9.51 10.90
N LEU A 436 22.33 9.79 12.18
CA LEU A 436 23.35 9.84 13.21
C LEU A 436 24.09 8.49 13.34
N SER A 437 23.37 7.37 13.29
CA SER A 437 23.99 6.04 13.32
C SER A 437 25.01 5.85 12.20
N LEU A 438 24.69 6.34 11.00
CA LEU A 438 25.60 6.29 9.83
C LEU A 438 26.80 7.20 10.03
N LEU A 439 26.62 8.44 10.54
CA LEU A 439 27.67 9.41 10.79
C LEU A 439 28.62 8.98 11.92
N TYR A 440 28.14 8.23 12.92
CA TYR A 440 28.96 7.67 14.00
C TYR A 440 29.83 6.50 13.55
N ARG A 441 29.65 6.00 12.33
CA ARG A 441 30.37 4.81 11.83
C ARG A 441 31.25 5.08 10.63
N ASN A 442 31.02 6.15 9.90
CA ASN A 442 31.64 6.37 8.59
C ASN A 442 32.27 7.77 8.51
N ASP A 443 33.35 7.85 7.77
CA ASP A 443 33.90 9.09 7.25
C ASP A 443 33.30 9.45 5.88
N PRO A 444 33.54 10.69 5.40
CA PRO A 444 32.97 11.15 4.11
C PRO A 444 33.60 10.49 2.88
N ASP A 445 34.66 9.73 3.01
CA ASP A 445 35.31 9.01 1.91
C ASP A 445 34.65 7.61 1.72
N ASN A 446 34.07 7.06 2.79
CA ASN A 446 33.40 5.77 2.78
C ASN A 446 31.87 5.87 2.65
N LEU A 447 31.27 7.00 3.04
CA LEU A 447 29.82 7.24 2.99
C LEU A 447 29.51 8.61 2.44
N LYS A 448 28.61 8.65 1.48
CA LYS A 448 27.98 9.87 0.99
C LYS A 448 26.47 9.84 1.21
N LEU A 449 25.91 11.01 1.52
CA LEU A 449 24.49 11.20 1.75
C LEU A 449 23.89 12.12 0.68
N MET A 450 22.70 11.79 0.19
CA MET A 450 21.84 12.68 -0.57
C MET A 450 20.55 12.86 0.21
N LEU A 451 20.30 14.07 0.70
CA LEU A 451 19.14 14.40 1.52
C LEU A 451 18.13 15.21 0.72
N ILE A 452 16.89 14.75 0.67
CA ILE A 452 15.78 15.38 -0.06
C ILE A 452 14.69 15.75 0.94
N ASP A 453 14.47 17.06 1.12
CA ASP A 453 13.52 17.63 2.07
C ASP A 453 12.72 18.78 1.42
N PRO A 454 11.63 18.47 0.70
CA PRO A 454 10.81 19.48 0.03
C PRO A 454 10.18 20.50 0.97
N LYS A 455 10.07 20.17 2.26
CA LYS A 455 9.46 21.04 3.28
C LYS A 455 10.45 21.95 4.00
N MET A 456 11.76 21.75 3.83
CA MET A 456 12.84 22.53 4.46
C MET A 456 12.83 22.50 6.00
N LEU A 457 12.25 21.45 6.61
CA LEU A 457 12.04 21.41 8.07
C LEU A 457 12.96 20.45 8.81
N GLU A 458 13.31 19.33 8.17
CA GLU A 458 13.89 18.19 8.89
C GLU A 458 15.41 18.05 8.66
N PHE A 459 15.90 18.36 7.45
CA PHE A 459 17.29 18.07 7.07
C PHE A 459 18.18 19.30 6.90
N SER A 460 17.63 20.50 6.95
CA SER A 460 18.40 21.75 6.77
C SER A 460 19.57 21.88 7.76
N ILE A 461 19.44 21.30 8.95
CA ILE A 461 20.50 21.26 9.97
C ILE A 461 21.77 20.53 9.50
N TYR A 462 21.65 19.56 8.57
CA TYR A 462 22.77 18.77 8.04
C TYR A 462 23.50 19.43 6.86
N ASN A 463 23.06 20.60 6.37
CA ASN A 463 23.78 21.28 5.30
C ASN A 463 25.25 21.47 5.67
N ASP A 464 26.11 21.42 4.69
CA ASP A 464 27.58 21.64 4.76
C ASP A 464 28.38 20.57 5.54
N ILE A 465 27.77 19.43 5.94
CA ILE A 465 28.59 18.31 6.42
C ILE A 465 29.35 17.67 5.24
N PRO A 466 30.61 17.21 5.45
CA PRO A 466 31.45 16.67 4.37
C PRO A 466 30.92 15.37 3.74
N HIS A 467 29.91 14.75 4.35
CA HIS A 467 29.26 13.54 3.84
C HIS A 467 28.23 13.83 2.74
N LEU A 468 27.79 15.08 2.55
CA LEU A 468 26.79 15.40 1.53
C LEU A 468 27.37 15.33 0.11
N LEU A 469 26.61 14.72 -0.81
CA LEU A 469 26.88 14.76 -2.26
C LEU A 469 26.44 16.08 -2.92
N THR A 470 25.33 16.61 -2.41
CA THR A 470 24.72 17.87 -2.86
C THR A 470 24.27 18.63 -1.63
N PRO A 471 24.05 19.95 -1.68
CA PRO A 471 23.23 20.62 -0.66
C PRO A 471 21.93 19.87 -0.46
N VAL A 472 21.29 20.00 0.70
CA VAL A 472 19.97 19.42 0.93
C VAL A 472 19.03 19.90 -0.16
N ILE A 473 18.43 18.96 -0.89
CA ILE A 473 17.57 19.24 -2.03
C ILE A 473 16.17 19.58 -1.54
N THR A 474 15.76 20.81 -1.75
CA THR A 474 14.46 21.33 -1.29
C THR A 474 13.45 21.55 -2.40
N ASP A 475 13.91 21.63 -3.64
CA ASP A 475 13.05 21.74 -4.83
C ASP A 475 12.69 20.35 -5.38
N ALA A 476 11.39 20.10 -5.60
CA ALA A 476 10.90 18.80 -6.04
C ALA A 476 11.39 18.44 -7.46
N ASN A 477 11.52 19.44 -8.38
CA ASN A 477 12.02 19.18 -9.73
C ASN A 477 13.50 18.79 -9.70
N LYS A 478 14.30 19.50 -8.89
CA LYS A 478 15.71 19.12 -8.67
C LYS A 478 15.84 17.74 -8.04
N ALA A 479 14.92 17.35 -7.15
CA ALA A 479 14.89 16.01 -6.56
C ALA A 479 14.62 14.93 -7.62
N ILE A 480 13.71 15.18 -8.57
CA ILE A 480 13.44 14.27 -9.70
C ILE A 480 14.68 14.07 -10.55
N VAL A 481 15.36 15.19 -10.92
CA VAL A 481 16.62 15.15 -11.66
C VAL A 481 17.70 14.39 -10.87
N ALA A 482 17.83 14.66 -9.58
CA ALA A 482 18.82 14.00 -8.73
C ALA A 482 18.59 12.47 -8.64
N LEU A 483 17.33 12.02 -8.57
CA LEU A 483 16.99 10.60 -8.59
C LEU A 483 17.32 9.94 -9.95
N ALA A 484 17.07 10.63 -11.07
CA ALA A 484 17.43 10.15 -12.41
C ALA A 484 18.95 10.03 -12.54
N ASN A 485 19.71 11.04 -12.09
CA ASN A 485 21.17 11.02 -12.08
C ASN A 485 21.74 9.96 -11.13
N MET A 486 21.04 9.62 -10.04
CA MET A 486 21.42 8.51 -9.19
C MET A 486 21.23 7.15 -9.89
N VAL A 487 20.23 7.00 -10.77
CA VAL A 487 20.12 5.81 -11.64
C VAL A 487 21.30 5.74 -12.60
N ALA A 488 21.69 6.85 -13.22
CA ALA A 488 22.88 6.91 -14.10
C ALA A 488 24.17 6.55 -13.33
N GLU A 489 24.36 7.06 -12.10
CA GLU A 489 25.48 6.70 -11.24
C GLU A 489 25.50 5.19 -10.90
N MET A 490 24.34 4.61 -10.61
CA MET A 490 24.21 3.17 -10.40
C MET A 490 24.71 2.41 -11.64
N GLU A 491 24.28 2.79 -12.83
CA GLU A 491 24.69 2.15 -14.09
C GLU A 491 26.19 2.35 -14.38
N ARG A 492 26.72 3.54 -14.11
CA ARG A 492 28.15 3.82 -14.17
C ARG A 492 28.95 2.88 -13.26
N ARG A 493 28.50 2.69 -12.00
CA ARG A 493 29.12 1.77 -11.04
C ARG A 493 29.10 0.33 -11.54
N TYR A 494 27.99 -0.11 -12.13
CA TYR A 494 27.92 -1.44 -12.76
C TYR A 494 28.93 -1.63 -13.88
N LYS A 495 29.11 -0.63 -14.75
CA LYS A 495 30.12 -0.68 -15.81
C LYS A 495 31.53 -0.82 -15.23
N LEU A 496 31.87 -0.05 -14.19
CA LEU A 496 33.17 -0.14 -13.51
C LEU A 496 33.41 -1.49 -12.81
N MET A 497 32.38 -2.01 -12.13
CA MET A 497 32.46 -3.33 -11.50
C MET A 497 32.61 -4.45 -12.54
N ALA A 498 31.89 -4.39 -13.65
CA ALA A 498 32.00 -5.36 -14.76
C ALA A 498 33.39 -5.32 -15.41
N GLY A 499 33.93 -4.13 -15.69
CA GLY A 499 35.31 -3.95 -16.18
C GLY A 499 36.36 -4.56 -15.25
N ASN A 500 36.14 -4.48 -13.94
CA ASN A 500 37.00 -5.06 -12.92
C ASN A 500 36.63 -6.50 -12.52
N LYS A 501 35.64 -7.14 -13.19
CA LYS A 501 35.19 -8.52 -12.90
C LYS A 501 34.82 -8.72 -11.43
N THR A 502 34.09 -7.77 -10.85
CA THR A 502 33.58 -7.82 -9.47
C THR A 502 32.05 -7.82 -9.46
N LYS A 503 31.44 -8.42 -8.42
CA LYS A 503 30.00 -8.62 -8.33
C LYS A 503 29.30 -7.55 -7.48
N ASN A 504 30.04 -6.86 -6.61
CA ASN A 504 29.54 -5.86 -5.67
C ASN A 504 30.60 -4.84 -5.37
N ILE A 505 30.19 -3.75 -4.71
CA ILE A 505 31.05 -2.63 -4.33
C ILE A 505 32.18 -3.05 -3.40
N GLU A 506 31.95 -3.98 -2.46
CA GLU A 506 32.99 -4.45 -1.53
C GLU A 506 34.12 -5.15 -2.29
N GLY A 507 33.75 -6.06 -3.21
CA GLY A 507 34.74 -6.76 -4.04
C GLY A 507 35.51 -5.80 -4.96
N TYR A 508 34.83 -4.76 -5.47
CA TYR A 508 35.47 -3.72 -6.26
C TYR A 508 36.46 -2.93 -5.39
N ASN A 509 36.05 -2.37 -4.26
CA ASN A 509 36.87 -1.57 -3.37
C ASN A 509 38.08 -2.37 -2.84
N GLN A 510 37.88 -3.65 -2.50
CA GLN A 510 38.97 -4.52 -2.08
C GLN A 510 40.01 -4.73 -3.20
N LYS A 511 39.57 -4.86 -4.44
CA LYS A 511 40.43 -5.09 -5.58
C LYS A 511 41.24 -3.85 -5.96
N VAL A 512 40.63 -2.65 -5.89
CA VAL A 512 41.28 -1.39 -6.28
C VAL A 512 42.05 -0.74 -5.12
N LYS A 513 41.91 -1.21 -3.88
CA LYS A 513 42.57 -0.63 -2.66
C LYS A 513 44.09 -0.46 -2.81
N ASN A 514 44.74 -1.30 -3.60
CA ASN A 514 46.20 -1.25 -3.83
C ASN A 514 46.54 -0.74 -5.24
N SER A 515 45.61 -0.15 -5.95
CA SER A 515 45.81 0.45 -7.29
C SER A 515 45.65 1.96 -7.20
N SER A 516 46.00 2.68 -8.28
CA SER A 516 45.77 4.12 -8.42
C SER A 516 44.30 4.49 -8.69
N ILE A 517 43.40 3.51 -8.67
CA ILE A 517 41.96 3.69 -8.95
C ILE A 517 41.28 4.02 -7.62
N GLU A 518 40.42 5.02 -7.63
CA GLU A 518 39.65 5.42 -6.44
C GLU A 518 38.61 4.39 -6.04
N THR A 519 38.42 4.23 -4.74
CA THR A 519 37.34 3.42 -4.16
C THR A 519 36.02 4.13 -4.30
N MET A 520 34.92 3.37 -4.39
CA MET A 520 33.57 3.94 -4.40
C MET A 520 33.00 4.02 -2.98
N PRO A 521 32.53 5.18 -2.53
CA PRO A 521 31.78 5.28 -1.28
C PRO A 521 30.39 4.63 -1.39
N TYR A 522 29.84 4.19 -0.27
CA TYR A 522 28.40 3.94 -0.18
C TYR A 522 27.63 5.24 -0.34
N ILE A 523 26.47 5.18 -0.94
CA ILE A 523 25.55 6.32 -1.06
C ILE A 523 24.23 5.95 -0.38
N VAL A 524 23.76 6.79 0.54
CA VAL A 524 22.42 6.66 1.12
C VAL A 524 21.60 7.88 0.73
N VAL A 525 20.54 7.63 -0.04
CA VAL A 525 19.57 8.63 -0.44
C VAL A 525 18.42 8.61 0.56
N ILE A 526 18.11 9.73 1.17
CA ILE A 526 17.06 9.85 2.20
C ILE A 526 16.05 10.88 1.73
N ILE A 527 14.79 10.46 1.64
CA ILE A 527 13.65 11.30 1.23
C ILE A 527 12.73 11.45 2.45
N ASP A 528 12.51 12.68 2.94
CA ASP A 528 11.61 12.93 4.08
C ASP A 528 10.14 12.79 3.71
N GLU A 529 9.76 13.31 2.54
CA GLU A 529 8.36 13.27 2.11
C GLU A 529 8.22 12.85 0.64
N LEU A 530 7.95 11.59 0.42
CA LEU A 530 7.73 11.04 -0.92
C LEU A 530 6.49 11.64 -1.59
N ALA A 531 5.43 11.95 -0.81
CA ALA A 531 4.17 12.45 -1.36
C ALA A 531 4.37 13.74 -2.17
N ASP A 532 5.23 14.64 -1.71
CA ASP A 532 5.46 15.92 -2.40
C ASP A 532 6.19 15.72 -3.74
N LEU A 533 7.07 14.74 -3.84
CA LEU A 533 7.72 14.35 -5.12
C LEU A 533 6.73 13.66 -6.07
N MET A 534 5.89 12.77 -5.54
CA MET A 534 4.86 12.06 -6.33
C MET A 534 3.82 13.01 -6.92
N MET A 535 3.51 14.11 -6.23
CA MET A 535 2.60 15.14 -6.75
C MET A 535 3.21 15.95 -7.89
N THR A 536 4.53 16.11 -7.94
CA THR A 536 5.24 16.93 -8.95
C THR A 536 5.58 16.11 -10.20
N GLY A 537 6.18 14.92 -10.04
CA GLY A 537 6.66 14.09 -11.16
C GLY A 537 6.43 12.59 -10.90
N GLY A 538 5.20 12.21 -10.52
CA GLY A 538 4.86 10.89 -9.99
C GLY A 538 5.43 9.71 -10.75
N LYS A 539 5.31 9.67 -12.08
CA LYS A 539 5.82 8.55 -12.91
C LYS A 539 7.34 8.49 -12.95
N ASP A 540 8.01 9.62 -13.05
CA ASP A 540 9.47 9.67 -13.14
C ASP A 540 10.13 9.35 -11.82
N VAL A 541 9.52 9.83 -10.71
CA VAL A 541 9.90 9.48 -9.34
C VAL A 541 9.71 8.00 -9.08
N GLU A 542 8.52 7.47 -9.40
CA GLU A 542 8.20 6.05 -9.24
C GLU A 542 9.17 5.16 -10.03
N TYR A 543 9.44 5.52 -11.29
CA TYR A 543 10.38 4.79 -12.15
C TYR A 543 11.80 4.79 -11.56
N SER A 544 12.31 5.96 -11.17
CA SER A 544 13.67 6.10 -10.62
C SER A 544 13.83 5.34 -9.32
N ILE A 545 12.86 5.45 -8.40
CA ILE A 545 12.85 4.69 -7.14
C ILE A 545 12.78 3.18 -7.41
N ALA A 546 11.89 2.73 -8.29
CA ALA A 546 11.76 1.32 -8.61
C ALA A 546 13.05 0.76 -9.23
N ARG A 547 13.68 1.51 -10.15
CA ARG A 547 14.94 1.12 -10.80
C ARG A 547 16.08 1.01 -9.79
N LEU A 548 16.24 2.02 -8.93
CA LEU A 548 17.22 1.98 -7.83
C LEU A 548 16.94 0.82 -6.88
N ALA A 549 15.70 0.66 -6.43
CA ALA A 549 15.34 -0.39 -5.48
C ALA A 549 15.58 -1.81 -6.04
N GLN A 550 15.43 -2.02 -7.35
CA GLN A 550 15.69 -3.31 -7.99
C GLN A 550 17.19 -3.62 -8.12
N MET A 551 18.00 -2.62 -8.42
CA MET A 551 19.37 -2.87 -8.86
C MET A 551 20.46 -2.23 -8.00
N ALA A 552 20.18 -1.19 -7.22
CA ALA A 552 21.24 -0.38 -6.59
C ALA A 552 21.99 -1.07 -5.44
N ARG A 553 21.45 -2.13 -4.86
CA ARG A 553 22.07 -2.84 -3.71
C ARG A 553 23.52 -3.24 -3.96
N ALA A 554 23.81 -3.87 -5.09
CA ALA A 554 25.17 -4.34 -5.38
C ALA A 554 26.15 -3.19 -5.69
N SER A 555 25.65 -2.05 -6.17
CA SER A 555 26.44 -0.85 -6.44
C SER A 555 26.69 0.02 -5.19
N GLY A 556 26.17 -0.39 -4.02
CA GLY A 556 26.35 0.33 -2.76
C GLY A 556 25.50 1.58 -2.63
N ILE A 557 24.36 1.66 -3.34
CA ILE A 557 23.40 2.76 -3.25
C ILE A 557 22.16 2.26 -2.53
N HIS A 558 21.73 2.94 -1.48
CA HIS A 558 20.62 2.56 -0.62
C HIS A 558 19.62 3.70 -0.47
N LEU A 559 18.33 3.35 -0.32
CA LEU A 559 17.24 4.31 -0.17
C LEU A 559 16.59 4.19 1.22
N ILE A 560 16.37 5.32 1.85
CA ILE A 560 15.45 5.48 2.99
C ILE A 560 14.38 6.46 2.54
N ILE A 561 13.18 5.97 2.33
CA ILE A 561 12.08 6.75 1.77
C ILE A 561 11.00 6.91 2.82
N ALA A 562 10.68 8.15 3.17
CA ALA A 562 9.67 8.43 4.16
C ALA A 562 8.45 9.18 3.58
N THR A 563 7.31 9.04 4.25
CA THR A 563 6.09 9.81 3.95
C THR A 563 5.21 9.98 5.18
N GLN A 564 4.56 11.13 5.28
CA GLN A 564 3.49 11.41 6.25
C GLN A 564 2.10 11.13 5.68
N ARG A 565 2.00 10.86 4.36
CA ARG A 565 0.75 10.61 3.63
C ARG A 565 0.77 9.21 3.03
N PRO A 566 0.46 8.18 3.83
CA PRO A 566 0.50 6.79 3.37
C PRO A 566 -0.73 6.40 2.54
N SER A 567 -1.00 7.12 1.46
CA SER A 567 -2.06 6.79 0.50
C SER A 567 -1.56 5.83 -0.57
N VAL A 568 -2.48 5.17 -1.28
CA VAL A 568 -2.16 4.23 -2.38
C VAL A 568 -1.47 4.94 -3.55
N ASP A 569 -1.78 6.22 -3.77
CA ASP A 569 -1.18 7.04 -4.83
C ASP A 569 0.28 7.42 -4.53
N VAL A 570 0.68 7.42 -3.26
CA VAL A 570 2.05 7.70 -2.81
C VAL A 570 2.83 6.40 -2.65
N VAL A 571 2.27 5.44 -1.93
CA VAL A 571 2.87 4.12 -1.68
C VAL A 571 2.27 3.12 -2.66
N THR A 572 2.64 3.25 -3.92
CA THR A 572 2.11 2.44 -5.02
C THR A 572 2.50 0.97 -4.92
N GLY A 573 1.82 0.12 -5.69
CA GLY A 573 2.16 -1.30 -5.77
C GLY A 573 3.58 -1.54 -6.25
N LEU A 574 4.10 -0.72 -7.18
CA LEU A 574 5.46 -0.82 -7.71
C LEU A 574 6.51 -0.46 -6.65
N ILE A 575 6.28 0.60 -5.89
CA ILE A 575 7.13 0.99 -4.75
C ILE A 575 7.15 -0.11 -3.70
N LYS A 576 5.99 -0.63 -3.30
CA LYS A 576 5.90 -1.71 -2.30
C LYS A 576 6.58 -3.01 -2.70
N ALA A 577 6.48 -3.39 -3.98
CA ALA A 577 7.10 -4.60 -4.51
C ALA A 577 8.64 -4.56 -4.43
N ASN A 578 9.21 -3.36 -4.51
CA ASN A 578 10.65 -3.14 -4.52
C ASN A 578 11.22 -2.69 -3.16
N LEU A 579 10.37 -2.30 -2.21
CA LEU A 579 10.73 -1.92 -0.84
C LEU A 579 10.10 -2.91 0.17
N PRO A 580 10.69 -4.09 0.35
CA PRO A 580 10.13 -5.13 1.21
C PRO A 580 10.29 -4.83 2.70
N SER A 581 11.29 -4.04 3.08
CA SER A 581 11.50 -3.63 4.46
C SER A 581 10.75 -2.35 4.75
N ARG A 582 9.88 -2.38 5.77
CA ARG A 582 8.98 -1.28 6.05
C ARG A 582 8.91 -0.98 7.54
N LEU A 583 8.88 0.29 7.87
CA LEU A 583 8.75 0.79 9.23
C LEU A 583 7.57 1.76 9.28
N SER A 584 6.54 1.42 10.03
CA SER A 584 5.40 2.31 10.24
C SER A 584 5.37 2.81 11.67
N TYR A 585 5.48 4.09 11.85
CA TYR A 585 5.07 4.79 13.06
C TYR A 585 3.55 4.88 13.11
N ARG A 586 3.00 5.48 14.18
CA ARG A 586 1.55 5.67 14.31
C ARG A 586 0.96 6.35 13.08
N VAL A 587 -0.14 5.82 12.59
CA VAL A 587 -0.95 6.36 11.50
C VAL A 587 -2.37 6.65 11.96
N GLY A 588 -3.11 7.47 11.19
CA GLY A 588 -4.45 7.92 11.58
C GLY A 588 -5.53 6.88 11.39
N GLN A 589 -5.40 6.00 10.39
CA GLN A 589 -6.45 5.07 9.99
C GLN A 589 -5.92 3.65 9.80
N ARG A 590 -6.80 2.66 9.99
CA ARG A 590 -6.49 1.24 9.75
C ARG A 590 -6.06 0.96 8.30
N ILE A 591 -6.64 1.71 7.35
CA ILE A 591 -6.29 1.56 5.94
C ILE A 591 -4.84 1.99 5.66
N ASP A 592 -4.36 3.04 6.33
CA ASP A 592 -2.99 3.53 6.19
C ASP A 592 -1.99 2.45 6.64
N SER A 593 -2.27 1.78 7.78
CA SER A 593 -1.48 0.65 8.25
C SER A 593 -1.39 -0.45 7.19
N LYS A 594 -2.51 -0.77 6.54
CA LYS A 594 -2.57 -1.79 5.49
C LYS A 594 -1.84 -1.35 4.22
N VAL A 595 -1.90 -0.07 3.86
CA VAL A 595 -1.16 0.46 2.70
C VAL A 595 0.34 0.30 2.89
N ILE A 596 0.88 0.58 4.09
CA ILE A 596 2.31 0.54 4.36
C ILE A 596 2.78 -0.91 4.61
N LEU A 597 2.17 -1.58 5.59
CA LEU A 597 2.67 -2.84 6.15
C LEU A 597 2.04 -4.09 5.52
N ASP A 598 1.02 -3.94 4.66
CA ASP A 598 0.11 -5.00 4.24
C ASP A 598 -0.58 -5.72 5.43
N ALA A 599 -0.52 -5.11 6.62
CA ALA A 599 -1.08 -5.59 7.88
C ALA A 599 -1.70 -4.45 8.70
N LEU A 600 -2.57 -4.79 9.64
CA LEU A 600 -3.18 -3.84 10.57
C LEU A 600 -2.30 -3.66 11.82
N GLY A 601 -2.48 -2.56 12.56
CA GLY A 601 -1.93 -2.35 13.88
C GLY A 601 -1.10 -1.08 14.07
N ALA A 602 -0.69 -0.38 12.99
CA ALA A 602 0.00 0.90 13.12
C ALA A 602 -0.93 2.04 13.56
N ASP A 603 -2.24 1.90 13.34
CA ASP A 603 -3.29 2.77 13.86
C ASP A 603 -3.43 2.70 15.40
N SER A 604 -3.03 1.56 15.98
CA SER A 604 -3.12 1.31 17.43
C SER A 604 -1.81 1.57 18.18
N LEU A 605 -0.82 2.20 17.53
CA LEU A 605 0.43 2.60 18.17
C LEU A 605 0.24 3.86 19.03
N LEU A 606 1.12 4.01 20.02
CA LEU A 606 1.09 5.12 20.97
C LEU A 606 1.57 6.46 20.39
N GLY A 607 2.33 6.43 19.26
CA GLY A 607 3.07 7.58 18.77
C GLY A 607 4.39 7.78 19.51
N ARG A 608 5.02 8.95 19.37
CA ARG A 608 6.28 9.30 20.06
C ARG A 608 7.42 8.29 19.87
N GLY A 609 7.53 7.72 18.66
CA GLY A 609 8.55 6.74 18.32
C GLY A 609 8.11 5.29 18.38
N ASP A 610 6.89 5.00 18.81
CA ASP A 610 6.31 3.65 18.74
C ASP A 610 6.06 3.24 17.30
N ALA A 611 6.57 2.10 16.87
CA ALA A 611 6.62 1.69 15.47
C ALA A 611 6.46 0.19 15.28
N LEU A 612 6.02 -0.20 14.10
CA LEU A 612 5.99 -1.57 13.61
C LEU A 612 6.95 -1.73 12.43
N PHE A 613 7.83 -2.71 12.53
CA PHE A 613 8.83 -3.02 11.52
C PHE A 613 8.54 -4.36 10.86
N THR A 614 8.65 -4.40 9.53
CA THR A 614 8.61 -5.64 8.74
C THR A 614 10.02 -5.98 8.29
N PRO A 615 10.68 -6.97 8.90
CA PRO A 615 11.98 -7.44 8.46
C PRO A 615 11.88 -8.12 7.08
N PRO A 616 12.93 -8.09 6.26
CA PRO A 616 12.93 -8.83 5.00
C PRO A 616 12.86 -10.33 5.26
N ALA A 617 12.16 -11.05 4.39
CA ALA A 617 12.01 -12.51 4.43
C ALA A 617 11.29 -13.09 5.67
N THR A 618 10.61 -12.28 6.47
CA THR A 618 9.76 -12.74 7.56
C THR A 618 8.33 -12.25 7.38
N ASN A 619 7.37 -13.06 7.80
CA ASN A 619 5.94 -12.68 7.74
C ASN A 619 5.45 -12.05 9.05
N GLY A 620 6.34 -11.75 10.00
CA GLY A 620 6.02 -11.19 11.30
C GLY A 620 6.25 -9.69 11.38
N LEU A 621 5.43 -8.99 12.17
CA LEU A 621 5.66 -7.61 12.55
C LEU A 621 6.42 -7.56 13.86
N VAL A 622 7.51 -6.78 13.89
CA VAL A 622 8.28 -6.51 15.12
C VAL A 622 7.90 -5.13 15.62
N ARG A 623 7.41 -5.03 16.85
CA ARG A 623 7.16 -3.72 17.48
C ARG A 623 8.45 -3.18 18.05
N LEU A 624 8.78 -1.94 17.70
CA LEU A 624 9.99 -1.23 18.10
C LEU A 624 9.62 0.13 18.67
N HIS A 625 10.51 0.65 19.50
CA HIS A 625 10.39 1.99 20.05
C HIS A 625 11.62 2.78 19.67
N ALA A 626 11.46 3.75 18.75
CA ALA A 626 12.57 4.54 18.21
C ALA A 626 13.28 5.36 19.28
N PRO A 627 14.60 5.56 19.14
CA PRO A 627 15.35 6.33 20.11
C PRO A 627 15.13 7.83 19.91
N TRP A 628 15.06 8.54 21.02
CA TRP A 628 14.97 9.99 21.06
C TRP A 628 16.37 10.61 20.92
N ASN A 629 16.44 11.69 20.15
CA ASN A 629 17.57 12.60 20.02
C ASN A 629 17.04 14.05 19.97
N SER A 630 17.79 15.01 20.45
CA SER A 630 17.43 16.42 20.41
C SER A 630 18.12 17.15 19.27
N GLU A 631 17.56 18.28 18.85
CA GLU A 631 18.19 19.17 17.86
C GLU A 631 19.57 19.65 18.33
N ASP A 632 19.73 20.04 19.61
CA ASP A 632 21.03 20.41 20.19
C ASP A 632 22.11 19.33 20.06
N GLU A 633 21.71 18.04 20.13
CA GLU A 633 22.67 16.93 19.97
C GLU A 633 23.08 16.81 18.50
N ILE A 634 22.13 16.97 17.58
CA ILE A 634 22.37 16.93 16.13
C ILE A 634 23.28 18.09 15.74
N GLU A 635 22.99 19.29 16.19
CA GLU A 635 23.78 20.52 15.92
C GLU A 635 25.24 20.38 16.34
N LYS A 636 25.51 19.92 17.58
CA LYS A 636 26.85 19.66 18.06
C LYS A 636 27.62 18.66 17.20
N ILE A 637 26.96 17.61 16.73
CA ILE A 637 27.58 16.60 15.89
C ILE A 637 27.85 17.18 14.50
N VAL A 638 26.93 17.93 13.95
CA VAL A 638 27.06 18.59 12.64
C VAL A 638 28.19 19.61 12.65
N GLU A 639 28.26 20.48 13.65
CA GLU A 639 29.35 21.44 13.82
C GLU A 639 30.69 20.75 13.93
N PHE A 640 30.79 19.66 14.73
CA PHE A 640 32.02 18.88 14.85
C PHE A 640 32.47 18.28 13.51
N LEU A 641 31.53 17.83 12.66
CA LEU A 641 31.85 17.27 11.35
C LEU A 641 32.28 18.35 10.35
N LYS A 642 31.57 19.50 10.33
CA LYS A 642 31.89 20.67 9.48
C LYS A 642 33.30 21.23 9.80
N ALA A 643 33.69 21.29 11.07
CA ALA A 643 34.98 21.82 11.49
C ALA A 643 36.17 21.01 10.97
N GLN A 644 36.00 19.78 10.50
CA GLN A 644 37.09 18.90 10.05
C GLN A 644 37.35 18.98 8.54
N ARG A 645 36.32 19.17 7.73
CA ARG A 645 36.43 19.17 6.27
C ARG A 645 35.25 19.91 5.66
N GLU A 646 35.51 20.76 4.66
CA GLU A 646 34.46 21.36 3.85
C GLU A 646 33.74 20.30 2.96
N PRO A 647 32.45 20.47 2.67
CA PRO A 647 31.76 19.60 1.76
C PRO A 647 32.26 19.77 0.32
N PHE A 648 32.38 18.66 -0.39
CA PHE A 648 32.59 18.69 -1.84
C PHE A 648 31.29 18.28 -2.53
N TYR A 649 30.56 19.26 -3.04
CA TYR A 649 29.32 19.04 -3.75
C TYR A 649 29.59 18.67 -5.21
N ASP A 650 28.91 17.64 -5.71
CA ASP A 650 29.02 17.17 -7.08
C ASP A 650 27.77 17.63 -7.86
N GLU A 651 27.94 18.71 -8.63
CA GLU A 651 26.85 19.37 -9.37
C GLU A 651 26.20 18.44 -10.39
N LYS A 652 26.89 17.40 -10.87
CA LYS A 652 26.33 16.44 -11.85
C LYS A 652 24.99 15.82 -11.40
N TYR A 653 24.75 15.75 -10.09
CA TYR A 653 23.48 15.20 -9.58
C TYR A 653 22.31 16.19 -9.68
N LEU A 654 22.55 17.47 -9.89
CA LEU A 654 21.53 18.51 -9.96
C LEU A 654 21.28 19.04 -11.40
N LEU A 655 22.14 18.63 -12.32
CA LEU A 655 22.02 19.04 -13.72
C LEU A 655 21.07 18.09 -14.46
N SER A 656 20.11 18.65 -15.20
CA SER A 656 19.30 17.88 -16.13
C SER A 656 20.13 17.41 -17.33
N ASP A 657 19.81 16.24 -17.92
CA ASP A 657 20.49 15.72 -19.12
C ASP A 657 20.49 16.73 -20.28
N ASP A 658 19.50 17.65 -20.33
CA ASP A 658 19.43 18.74 -21.26
C ASP A 658 20.58 19.77 -21.08
N THR A 659 21.20 19.84 -19.88
CA THR A 659 22.37 20.70 -19.60
C THR A 659 23.70 19.98 -19.74
N ASN A 660 23.72 18.62 -19.69
CA ASN A 660 24.94 17.84 -19.92
C ASN A 660 25.41 17.85 -21.40
N SER A 661 24.56 18.28 -22.31
CA SER A 661 24.99 18.64 -23.68
C SER A 661 25.57 20.07 -23.79
N SER A 662 25.49 20.88 -22.71
CA SER A 662 25.92 22.28 -22.68
C SER A 662 27.04 22.57 -21.67
N GLY A 663 27.54 21.58 -20.94
CA GLY A 663 28.52 21.74 -19.86
C GLY A 663 29.94 21.33 -20.19
N SER A 664 30.47 21.75 -21.34
CA SER A 664 31.90 21.86 -21.55
C SER A 664 32.20 23.33 -21.85
N GLY A 665 32.91 23.96 -20.95
CA GLY A 665 33.21 25.39 -21.03
C GLY A 665 33.79 25.83 -22.36
N GLY A 666 33.22 26.90 -22.88
CA GLY A 666 33.87 27.88 -23.74
C GLY A 666 34.72 27.36 -24.90
N VAL A 667 34.11 26.73 -25.89
CA VAL A 667 34.55 26.79 -27.30
C VAL A 667 33.26 26.94 -28.10
N VAL A 668 33.21 27.89 -28.99
CA VAL A 668 32.13 28.12 -29.99
C VAL A 668 31.75 26.77 -30.59
N GLY A 669 30.54 26.26 -30.25
CA GLY A 669 30.15 24.85 -30.39
C GLY A 669 30.21 24.38 -31.83
N GLU A 670 30.55 23.10 -31.99
CA GLU A 670 30.27 22.38 -33.24
C GLU A 670 28.78 22.50 -33.54
N LEU A 671 28.48 23.09 -34.70
CA LEU A 671 27.13 23.18 -35.24
C LEU A 671 26.58 21.79 -35.47
N ASP A 672 25.30 21.54 -35.18
CA ASP A 672 24.66 20.26 -35.48
C ASP A 672 24.93 19.87 -36.93
N GLU A 673 25.20 18.58 -37.17
CA GLU A 673 25.48 18.06 -38.53
C GLU A 673 24.43 18.48 -39.57
N LEU A 674 23.19 18.66 -39.12
CA LEU A 674 22.06 19.08 -39.96
C LEU A 674 21.85 20.60 -39.98
N TYR A 675 22.72 21.40 -39.34
CA TYR A 675 22.59 22.86 -39.28
C TYR A 675 22.47 23.48 -40.67
N ASN A 676 23.36 23.12 -41.61
CA ASN A 676 23.35 23.67 -42.96
C ASN A 676 22.12 23.28 -43.76
N GLN A 677 21.64 22.03 -43.59
CA GLN A 677 20.40 21.55 -44.21
C GLN A 677 19.18 22.26 -43.61
N ALA A 678 19.16 22.48 -42.30
CA ALA A 678 18.09 23.21 -41.62
C ALA A 678 18.04 24.68 -42.05
N LYS A 679 19.21 25.33 -42.20
CA LYS A 679 19.33 26.68 -42.71
C LYS A 679 18.77 26.79 -44.13
N GLU A 680 19.13 25.90 -45.04
CA GLU A 680 18.65 25.84 -46.41
C GLU A 680 17.13 25.64 -46.47
N VAL A 681 16.59 24.72 -45.66
CA VAL A 681 15.13 24.45 -45.55
C VAL A 681 14.38 25.70 -45.08
N ILE A 682 14.89 26.40 -44.06
CA ILE A 682 14.24 27.61 -43.52
C ILE A 682 14.29 28.76 -44.52
N LEU A 683 15.40 28.96 -45.20
CA LEU A 683 15.53 30.01 -46.20
C LEU A 683 14.68 29.74 -47.45
N THR A 684 14.57 28.48 -47.87
CA THR A 684 13.79 28.07 -49.04
C THR A 684 12.28 28.09 -48.76
N ASP A 685 11.87 27.46 -47.65
CA ASP A 685 10.46 27.29 -47.36
C ASP A 685 9.84 28.44 -46.56
N GLN A 686 10.65 29.43 -46.12
CA GLN A 686 10.25 30.62 -45.34
C GLN A 686 9.43 30.26 -44.05
N LYS A 687 9.77 29.12 -43.42
CA LYS A 687 9.07 28.63 -42.21
C LYS A 687 10.05 28.39 -41.07
N THR A 688 9.86 29.11 -39.97
CA THR A 688 10.78 29.17 -38.84
C THR A 688 10.30 28.35 -37.62
N SER A 689 9.24 27.52 -37.76
CA SER A 689 8.71 26.78 -36.66
C SER A 689 9.44 25.45 -36.39
N ILE A 690 9.70 25.15 -35.11
CA ILE A 690 10.35 23.91 -34.67
C ILE A 690 9.62 22.66 -35.22
N SER A 691 8.28 22.66 -35.17
CA SER A 691 7.47 21.55 -35.68
C SER A 691 7.52 21.38 -37.20
N TYR A 692 7.83 22.43 -37.93
CA TYR A 692 8.04 22.34 -39.38
C TYR A 692 9.38 21.68 -39.69
N LEU A 693 10.44 22.13 -39.02
CA LEU A 693 11.78 21.59 -39.19
C LEU A 693 11.86 20.12 -38.79
N GLN A 694 11.20 19.76 -37.67
CA GLN A 694 11.05 18.39 -37.22
C GLN A 694 10.50 17.47 -38.33
N ARG A 695 9.39 17.86 -38.93
CA ARG A 695 8.73 17.06 -39.98
C ARG A 695 9.53 17.00 -41.26
N LYS A 696 10.20 18.09 -41.64
CA LYS A 696 10.93 18.20 -42.89
C LYS A 696 12.22 17.39 -42.88
N LEU A 697 12.96 17.45 -41.76
CA LEU A 697 14.22 16.72 -41.56
C LEU A 697 14.05 15.36 -40.91
N GLN A 698 12.80 14.95 -40.50
CA GLN A 698 12.48 13.71 -39.81
C GLN A 698 13.30 13.47 -38.53
N ILE A 699 13.54 14.54 -37.76
CA ILE A 699 14.32 14.53 -36.52
C ILE A 699 13.42 14.74 -35.30
N GLY A 700 13.93 14.45 -34.09
CA GLY A 700 13.20 14.68 -32.84
C GLY A 700 12.93 16.14 -32.54
N TYR A 701 11.90 16.48 -31.77
CA TYR A 701 11.52 17.85 -31.42
C TYR A 701 12.67 18.61 -30.75
N ASN A 702 13.37 18.00 -29.80
CA ASN A 702 14.48 18.64 -29.07
C ASN A 702 15.66 18.99 -30.02
N ARG A 703 16.04 18.08 -30.92
CA ARG A 703 17.09 18.35 -31.90
C ARG A 703 16.70 19.49 -32.85
N SER A 704 15.44 19.55 -33.28
CA SER A 704 14.91 20.66 -34.10
C SER A 704 14.91 21.99 -33.34
N ALA A 705 14.61 21.98 -32.03
CA ALA A 705 14.64 23.15 -31.18
C ALA A 705 16.07 23.68 -31.04
N ASN A 706 17.04 22.82 -30.75
CA ASN A 706 18.46 23.18 -30.63
C ASN A 706 19.00 23.76 -31.94
N ILE A 707 18.66 23.19 -33.10
CA ILE A 707 19.08 23.73 -34.41
C ILE A 707 18.48 25.12 -34.66
N ILE A 708 17.22 25.34 -34.27
CA ILE A 708 16.58 26.67 -34.39
C ILE A 708 17.24 27.68 -33.44
N GLU A 709 17.68 27.29 -32.26
CA GLU A 709 18.43 28.13 -31.33
C GLU A 709 19.82 28.45 -31.89
N GLN A 710 20.55 27.48 -32.45
CA GLN A 710 21.81 27.70 -33.13
C GLN A 710 21.66 28.68 -34.34
N LEU A 711 20.57 28.56 -35.08
CA LEU A 711 20.26 29.49 -36.18
C LEU A 711 19.96 30.91 -35.68
N GLN A 712 19.38 31.05 -34.49
CA GLN A 712 19.17 32.35 -33.85
C GLN A 712 20.49 32.93 -33.32
N GLU A 713 21.33 32.13 -32.65
CA GLU A 713 22.64 32.57 -32.16
C GLU A 713 23.58 33.01 -33.28
N MET A 714 23.50 32.34 -34.43
CA MET A 714 24.26 32.68 -35.61
C MET A 714 23.64 33.84 -36.46
N GLY A 715 22.57 34.47 -35.94
CA GLY A 715 21.96 35.64 -36.58
C GLY A 715 21.14 35.34 -37.84
N VAL A 716 20.79 34.09 -38.08
CA VAL A 716 19.92 33.68 -39.19
C VAL A 716 18.46 33.95 -38.89
N LEU A 717 18.08 33.77 -37.61
CA LEU A 717 16.72 33.98 -37.10
C LEU A 717 16.70 35.04 -35.99
N SER A 718 15.59 35.77 -35.88
CA SER A 718 15.33 36.67 -34.75
C SER A 718 14.96 35.93 -33.48
N SER A 719 15.05 36.62 -32.35
CA SER A 719 14.39 36.17 -31.10
C SER A 719 12.89 36.02 -31.33
N PRO A 720 12.23 35.06 -30.63
CA PRO A 720 10.79 34.86 -30.79
C PRO A 720 10.00 36.08 -30.29
N ASN A 721 8.99 36.47 -31.07
CA ASN A 721 8.06 37.52 -30.68
C ASN A 721 7.07 37.03 -29.61
N SER A 722 6.18 37.89 -29.11
CA SER A 722 5.16 37.55 -28.10
C SER A 722 4.20 36.42 -28.50
N LYS A 723 4.20 35.99 -29.76
CA LYS A 723 3.43 34.86 -30.30
C LYS A 723 4.30 33.62 -30.59
N GLY A 724 5.59 33.63 -30.21
CA GLY A 724 6.52 32.53 -30.44
C GLY A 724 7.01 32.40 -31.90
N GLN A 725 6.77 33.39 -32.75
CA GLN A 725 7.24 33.41 -34.15
C GLN A 725 8.59 34.11 -34.26
N ARG A 726 9.46 33.60 -35.11
CA ARG A 726 10.78 34.17 -35.44
C ARG A 726 10.81 34.66 -36.89
N GLU A 727 11.52 35.72 -37.14
CA GLU A 727 11.73 36.27 -38.46
C GLU A 727 13.10 35.87 -39.00
N ILE A 728 13.23 35.72 -40.31
CA ILE A 728 14.51 35.44 -41.00
C ILE A 728 15.24 36.75 -41.19
N LEU A 729 16.45 36.82 -40.67
CA LEU A 729 17.29 38.04 -40.70
C LEU A 729 18.29 38.10 -41.88
N LEU A 730 18.49 36.97 -42.59
CA LEU A 730 19.38 36.82 -43.72
C LEU A 730 18.63 36.96 -45.06
#